data_a176cf09aa82cc0d86e016b5d0105f35
#
_entry.id   a176cf09aa82cc0d86e016b5d0105f35
#
_cell.length_a   1.000
_cell.length_b   1.000
_cell.length_c   1.000
_cell.angle_alpha   90.00
_cell.angle_beta   90.00
_cell.angle_gamma   90.00
#
_symmetry.space_group_name_H-M   'P 1'
#
loop_
_entity.id
_entity.type
_entity.pdbx_description
1 polymer ?
#
loop_
_entity_poly.entity_id
_entity_poly.type
_entity_poly.pdbx_seq_one_letter_code
_entity_poly.pdbx_strand_id
1 'polypeptide(L)'
;MKPIKINLVLLFLLVTLHIQGENIYVENAGGLSALIGEKKDTMTELQLSGSLNGTDVKFIREMAALVSINMKEAKIVSGGEAYDGTYYTKNDTIGVGMFSNMKTWTSVILPNGIKCIDSFAFAQCENLESIVLAETVTMIGGSCFEGDKKLQNVIIPSACTTIGSSAFAYCSSLTSINIPDGITVIPYSCFSSCTEMSTITGCKNVSSIGEYAFANSHLTSYPFGNSLKSIDRSAFQYSYLVSVTIPGSVRTIGEYAFYACSYLEEVIFEEGNTFVGSHMFLRCKQLSKVSLASTITRIDYGAFCEVGIETIALPTGLTDLVEACFYECPNLVSIDIPTGVTRIGENMFGKCKKLQSVKIPATVNTIMGGSFKECSSLSEVICLNPTPPSLGVDVFLGLPLATRNLTVPDGSEALYAAADQWKDFYSEKPTLVIDGSKGTVGVIDAGTLEEIIAGNVDNIEELVISGPLNGTDFRFIRSMFTDNKLFGLNIERATIVSGGDSYLVYNDISYNTEDNVVGVFMFMGLEQIRSIVLPSNLTSIEASAFTGCSNLTTVKISETVTRIGAAAFSTCYSLSDVELPPHLTSIDDEVFWSCASLKAVTLPAGIKAIGTRAFYYSGIQEANIPEGVTTIGKLSFGSCGSLASITIPASVTYINPNALEKSLSLTSIIWNTSETVQQFIDLSDSNCLLYLNSDASV
;
A
#
# COMPACT_ATOMS: atom_id res chain seq x y z
N MET A 1 39.70 12.07 4.88
CA MET A 1 40.40 10.78 4.75
C MET A 1 40.54 10.49 3.27
N LYS A 2 41.78 10.16 2.79
CA LYS A 2 42.05 9.94 1.38
C LYS A 2 41.27 8.73 0.85
N PRO A 3 40.72 8.75 -0.38
CA PRO A 3 40.09 7.60 -0.97
C PRO A 3 41.16 6.53 -1.30
N ILE A 4 40.97 5.35 -0.74
CA ILE A 4 41.74 4.16 -1.10
C ILE A 4 41.24 3.73 -2.47
N LYS A 5 42.07 3.94 -3.48
CA LYS A 5 41.90 3.34 -4.80
C LYS A 5 42.15 1.84 -4.66
N ILE A 6 41.07 1.07 -4.55
CA ILE A 6 41.16 -0.37 -4.73
C ILE A 6 41.23 -0.61 -6.23
N ASN A 7 42.46 -0.86 -6.70
CA ASN A 7 42.69 -1.47 -8.02
C ASN A 7 42.11 -2.88 -7.94
N LEU A 8 40.88 -3.05 -8.43
CA LEU A 8 40.29 -4.36 -8.68
C LEU A 8 41.05 -4.95 -9.90
N VAL A 9 42.15 -5.60 -9.63
CA VAL A 9 42.77 -6.54 -10.58
C VAL A 9 41.72 -7.65 -10.73
N LEU A 10 41.07 -7.68 -11.90
CA LEU A 10 40.22 -8.77 -12.34
C LEU A 10 41.04 -10.06 -12.26
N LEU A 11 40.92 -10.79 -11.17
CA LEU A 11 41.39 -12.16 -11.08
C LEU A 11 40.40 -13.01 -11.88
N PHE A 12 40.60 -13.08 -13.19
CA PHE A 12 39.98 -14.08 -14.04
C PHE A 12 40.45 -15.45 -13.55
N LEU A 13 39.73 -16.07 -12.64
CA LEU A 13 39.81 -17.51 -12.48
C LEU A 13 39.30 -18.10 -13.80
N LEU A 14 40.22 -18.45 -14.69
CA LEU A 14 40.00 -19.46 -15.71
C LEU A 14 39.69 -20.75 -14.94
N VAL A 15 38.42 -20.99 -14.64
CA VAL A 15 37.97 -22.31 -14.28
C VAL A 15 38.14 -23.17 -15.53
N THR A 16 39.25 -23.83 -15.64
CA THR A 16 39.44 -24.89 -16.64
C THR A 16 38.49 -26.02 -16.19
N LEU A 17 37.28 -26.02 -16.73
CA LEU A 17 36.35 -27.14 -16.62
C LEU A 17 37.04 -28.37 -17.24
N HIS A 18 37.61 -29.25 -16.42
CA HIS A 18 38.13 -30.54 -16.85
C HIS A 18 36.94 -31.51 -16.83
N ILE A 19 36.22 -31.64 -17.96
CA ILE A 19 35.26 -32.73 -18.15
C ILE A 19 36.10 -33.96 -18.51
N GLN A 20 36.16 -34.93 -17.60
CA GLN A 20 36.86 -36.22 -17.79
C GLN A 20 35.91 -37.29 -18.35
N GLY A 21 35.06 -36.97 -19.31
CA GLY A 21 34.16 -37.93 -19.95
C GLY A 21 34.87 -38.84 -20.98
N GLU A 22 34.19 -39.89 -21.41
CA GLU A 22 34.66 -40.68 -22.56
C GLU A 22 34.80 -39.78 -23.79
N ASN A 23 35.96 -39.77 -24.42
CA ASN A 23 36.23 -39.03 -25.65
C ASN A 23 35.80 -39.84 -26.87
N ILE A 24 34.77 -39.42 -27.57
CA ILE A 24 34.19 -40.11 -28.73
C ILE A 24 34.42 -39.24 -29.97
N TYR A 25 35.10 -39.84 -30.96
CA TYR A 25 35.30 -39.21 -32.28
C TYR A 25 34.21 -39.71 -33.24
N VAL A 26 33.39 -38.80 -33.77
CA VAL A 26 32.33 -39.10 -34.73
C VAL A 26 32.85 -38.76 -36.13
N GLU A 27 33.38 -39.78 -36.81
CA GLU A 27 33.93 -39.65 -38.16
C GLU A 27 32.84 -39.30 -39.19
N ASN A 28 31.70 -40.00 -39.14
CA ASN A 28 30.57 -39.81 -40.03
C ASN A 28 29.39 -39.24 -39.24
N ALA A 29 28.91 -38.06 -39.59
CA ALA A 29 27.77 -37.42 -38.92
C ALA A 29 26.52 -38.35 -38.99
N GLY A 30 25.85 -38.52 -37.84
CA GLY A 30 24.76 -39.48 -37.62
C GLY A 30 25.21 -40.81 -36.98
N GLY A 31 26.51 -41.00 -36.72
CA GLY A 31 27.08 -42.27 -36.23
C GLY A 31 27.20 -42.37 -34.71
N LEU A 32 26.86 -41.35 -33.94
CA LEU A 32 27.09 -41.29 -32.48
C LEU A 32 26.38 -42.45 -31.76
N SER A 33 25.15 -42.78 -32.14
CA SER A 33 24.36 -43.86 -31.52
C SER A 33 25.06 -45.22 -31.58
N ALA A 34 25.73 -45.53 -32.69
CA ALA A 34 26.49 -46.74 -32.86
C ALA A 34 27.76 -46.77 -32.00
N LEU A 35 28.36 -45.63 -31.73
CA LEU A 35 29.60 -45.51 -30.91
C LEU A 35 29.29 -45.61 -29.43
N ILE A 36 28.20 -45.06 -28.93
CA ILE A 36 27.82 -45.08 -27.51
C ILE A 36 27.08 -46.36 -27.13
N GLY A 37 26.17 -46.84 -28.00
CA GLY A 37 25.41 -48.10 -27.78
C GLY A 37 24.62 -48.09 -26.47
N GLU A 38 24.78 -49.22 -25.73
CA GLU A 38 24.06 -49.46 -24.47
C GLU A 38 24.45 -48.51 -23.32
N LYS A 39 25.54 -47.73 -23.42
CA LYS A 39 25.94 -46.74 -22.39
C LYS A 39 25.06 -45.50 -22.38
N LYS A 40 24.13 -45.30 -23.33
CA LYS A 40 23.27 -44.16 -23.47
C LYS A 40 22.63 -43.68 -22.17
N ASP A 41 22.07 -44.60 -21.38
CA ASP A 41 21.27 -44.31 -20.21
C ASP A 41 22.09 -44.22 -18.90
N THR A 42 23.40 -44.50 -18.97
CA THR A 42 24.29 -44.50 -17.80
C THR A 42 25.44 -43.50 -17.87
N MET A 43 25.69 -42.94 -19.08
CA MET A 43 26.78 -42.00 -19.30
C MET A 43 26.41 -40.64 -18.75
N THR A 44 27.20 -40.12 -17.79
CA THR A 44 26.98 -38.80 -17.13
C THR A 44 27.84 -37.71 -17.73
N GLU A 45 28.97 -38.05 -18.35
CA GLU A 45 29.91 -37.09 -18.94
C GLU A 45 30.32 -37.55 -20.34
N LEU A 46 30.31 -36.60 -21.29
CA LEU A 46 30.57 -36.88 -22.70
C LEU A 46 31.50 -35.83 -23.31
N GLN A 47 32.57 -36.29 -23.93
CA GLN A 47 33.42 -35.43 -24.76
C GLN A 47 33.32 -35.87 -26.23
N LEU A 48 32.97 -34.91 -27.12
CA LEU A 48 32.75 -35.18 -28.52
C LEU A 48 33.74 -34.44 -29.41
N SER A 49 34.16 -35.10 -30.43
CA SER A 49 34.94 -34.55 -31.54
C SER A 49 34.45 -35.14 -32.91
N GLY A 50 34.82 -34.48 -34.01
CA GLY A 50 34.31 -34.89 -35.33
C GLY A 50 33.00 -34.18 -35.73
N SER A 51 32.20 -34.74 -36.60
CA SER A 51 31.01 -34.11 -37.20
C SER A 51 29.69 -34.63 -36.59
N LEU A 52 28.82 -33.72 -36.17
CA LEU A 52 27.52 -34.01 -35.56
C LEU A 52 26.40 -33.42 -36.42
N ASN A 53 25.38 -34.24 -36.77
CA ASN A 53 24.19 -33.79 -37.44
C ASN A 53 22.92 -33.97 -36.59
N GLY A 54 21.72 -33.75 -37.17
CA GLY A 54 20.45 -33.84 -36.46
C GLY A 54 20.18 -35.18 -35.79
N THR A 55 20.64 -36.28 -36.38
CA THR A 55 20.51 -37.64 -35.83
C THR A 55 21.32 -37.78 -34.53
N ASP A 56 22.57 -37.23 -34.51
CA ASP A 56 23.43 -37.26 -33.32
C ASP A 56 22.86 -36.36 -32.21
N VAL A 57 22.37 -35.16 -32.58
CA VAL A 57 21.74 -34.25 -31.65
C VAL A 57 20.49 -34.85 -30.99
N LYS A 58 19.64 -35.51 -31.82
CA LYS A 58 18.47 -36.24 -31.30
C LYS A 58 18.86 -37.29 -30.27
N PHE A 59 19.88 -38.07 -30.61
CA PHE A 59 20.40 -39.08 -29.68
C PHE A 59 20.94 -38.48 -28.37
N ILE A 60 21.72 -37.39 -28.43
CA ILE A 60 22.23 -36.66 -27.26
C ILE A 60 21.06 -36.17 -26.38
N ARG A 61 19.98 -35.63 -26.96
CA ARG A 61 18.80 -35.16 -26.22
C ARG A 61 18.10 -36.29 -25.45
N GLU A 62 18.23 -37.52 -25.92
CA GLU A 62 17.62 -38.69 -25.27
C GLU A 62 18.51 -39.33 -24.20
N MET A 63 19.75 -38.85 -23.96
CA MET A 63 20.66 -39.34 -22.92
C MET A 63 20.24 -38.78 -21.54
N ALA A 64 19.34 -39.49 -20.87
CA ALA A 64 18.69 -39.01 -19.63
C ALA A 64 19.65 -38.84 -18.44
N ALA A 65 20.77 -39.61 -18.41
CA ALA A 65 21.78 -39.54 -17.35
C ALA A 65 22.86 -38.47 -17.57
N LEU A 66 22.92 -37.84 -18.75
CA LEU A 66 23.98 -36.93 -19.12
C LEU A 66 23.89 -35.64 -18.28
N VAL A 67 25.02 -35.33 -17.60
CA VAL A 67 25.18 -34.16 -16.74
C VAL A 67 26.09 -33.12 -17.34
N SER A 68 27.14 -33.55 -18.06
CA SER A 68 28.07 -32.61 -18.69
C SER A 68 28.47 -33.04 -20.11
N ILE A 69 28.62 -32.05 -20.99
CA ILE A 69 29.00 -32.28 -22.39
C ILE A 69 30.07 -31.29 -22.85
N ASN A 70 31.15 -31.83 -23.41
CA ASN A 70 32.19 -31.04 -24.06
C ASN A 70 32.20 -31.34 -25.56
N MET A 71 31.81 -30.35 -26.36
CA MET A 71 31.79 -30.45 -27.82
C MET A 71 32.86 -29.56 -28.46
N LYS A 72 33.85 -29.10 -27.72
CA LYS A 72 34.86 -28.10 -28.18
C LYS A 72 35.48 -28.45 -29.53
N GLU A 73 35.83 -29.73 -29.72
CA GLU A 73 36.49 -30.23 -30.93
C GLU A 73 35.50 -30.85 -31.96
N ALA A 74 34.20 -30.73 -31.69
CA ALA A 74 33.17 -31.17 -32.62
C ALA A 74 32.80 -30.05 -33.63
N LYS A 75 32.06 -30.44 -34.68
CA LYS A 75 31.45 -29.54 -35.66
C LYS A 75 30.01 -29.88 -35.84
N ILE A 76 29.14 -28.91 -35.75
CA ILE A 76 27.73 -29.08 -36.15
C ILE A 76 27.61 -28.92 -37.66
N VAL A 77 27.08 -29.93 -38.30
CA VAL A 77 26.89 -29.94 -39.76
C VAL A 77 25.40 -30.15 -40.10
N SER A 78 24.98 -29.65 -41.26
CA SER A 78 23.61 -29.86 -41.76
C SER A 78 23.34 -31.32 -42.11
N GLY A 79 22.10 -31.75 -41.96
CA GLY A 79 21.64 -33.11 -42.35
C GLY A 79 21.17 -33.93 -41.16
N GLY A 80 20.97 -35.22 -41.40
CA GLY A 80 20.38 -36.13 -40.42
C GLY A 80 18.89 -35.97 -40.23
N GLU A 81 18.36 -36.54 -39.16
CA GLU A 81 16.94 -36.38 -38.76
C GLU A 81 16.67 -35.03 -38.10
N ALA A 82 15.41 -34.63 -38.03
CA ALA A 82 15.00 -33.53 -37.17
C ALA A 82 15.28 -33.88 -35.71
N TYR A 83 16.02 -33.01 -34.96
CA TYR A 83 16.47 -33.35 -33.61
C TYR A 83 15.36 -33.23 -32.54
N ASP A 84 14.25 -32.58 -32.87
CA ASP A 84 13.04 -32.46 -32.01
C ASP A 84 11.73 -32.80 -32.74
N GLY A 85 11.84 -33.43 -33.92
CA GLY A 85 10.72 -33.73 -34.80
C GLY A 85 10.37 -32.60 -35.78
N THR A 86 10.96 -31.38 -35.61
CA THR A 86 10.64 -30.18 -36.41
C THR A 86 11.87 -29.56 -37.03
N TYR A 87 12.93 -29.34 -36.25
CA TYR A 87 14.11 -28.60 -36.67
C TYR A 87 15.28 -29.49 -37.04
N TYR A 88 16.01 -29.04 -38.04
CA TYR A 88 17.21 -29.72 -38.56
C TYR A 88 18.47 -28.93 -38.24
N THR A 89 19.60 -29.61 -38.12
CA THR A 89 20.90 -28.95 -37.93
C THR A 89 21.31 -28.10 -39.12
N LYS A 90 21.98 -27.00 -38.85
CA LYS A 90 22.63 -26.13 -39.83
C LYS A 90 24.13 -26.05 -39.45
N ASN A 91 24.97 -25.84 -40.50
CA ASN A 91 26.41 -25.73 -40.26
C ASN A 91 26.74 -24.58 -39.29
N ASP A 92 27.68 -24.82 -38.40
CA ASP A 92 28.19 -23.86 -37.43
C ASP A 92 27.12 -23.16 -36.56
N THR A 93 25.97 -23.86 -36.33
CA THR A 93 24.81 -23.28 -35.63
C THR A 93 24.28 -24.24 -34.57
N ILE A 94 24.13 -23.72 -33.35
CA ILE A 94 23.26 -24.34 -32.33
C ILE A 94 21.85 -23.88 -32.66
N GLY A 95 21.01 -24.79 -33.17
CA GLY A 95 19.69 -24.47 -33.76
C GLY A 95 18.60 -24.17 -32.73
N VAL A 96 17.43 -23.79 -33.22
CA VAL A 96 16.25 -23.43 -32.42
C VAL A 96 15.90 -24.58 -31.46
N GLY A 97 15.88 -24.29 -30.16
CA GLY A 97 15.54 -25.27 -29.11
C GLY A 97 16.44 -26.51 -29.05
N MET A 98 17.59 -26.48 -29.73
CA MET A 98 18.42 -27.67 -29.94
C MET A 98 18.76 -28.42 -28.64
N PHE A 99 18.97 -27.75 -27.56
CA PHE A 99 19.25 -28.34 -26.24
C PHE A 99 18.33 -27.79 -25.15
N SER A 100 17.12 -27.36 -25.51
CA SER A 100 16.14 -26.90 -24.54
C SER A 100 15.67 -28.02 -23.61
N ASN A 101 15.34 -27.65 -22.36
CA ASN A 101 14.83 -28.57 -21.34
C ASN A 101 15.78 -29.71 -20.93
N MET A 102 17.08 -29.55 -21.12
CA MET A 102 18.08 -30.52 -20.65
C MET A 102 18.25 -30.40 -19.13
N LYS A 103 17.30 -30.96 -18.37
CA LYS A 103 17.18 -30.77 -16.90
C LYS A 103 18.32 -31.35 -16.08
N THR A 104 19.07 -32.29 -16.61
CA THR A 104 20.19 -32.94 -15.92
C THR A 104 21.53 -32.23 -16.16
N TRP A 105 21.61 -31.39 -17.19
CA TRP A 105 22.87 -30.75 -17.55
C TRP A 105 23.29 -29.68 -16.57
N THR A 106 24.56 -29.72 -16.15
CA THR A 106 25.21 -28.71 -15.28
C THR A 106 26.29 -27.93 -16.00
N SER A 107 26.94 -28.52 -17.01
CA SER A 107 27.98 -27.82 -17.77
C SER A 107 28.01 -28.20 -19.25
N VAL A 108 28.29 -27.19 -20.07
CA VAL A 108 28.36 -27.30 -21.55
C VAL A 108 29.58 -26.55 -22.05
N ILE A 109 30.34 -27.17 -22.98
CA ILE A 109 31.35 -26.50 -23.78
C ILE A 109 30.94 -26.63 -25.26
N LEU A 110 30.69 -25.49 -25.91
CA LEU A 110 30.26 -25.45 -27.31
C LEU A 110 31.42 -25.68 -28.28
N PRO A 111 31.11 -26.14 -29.51
CA PRO A 111 32.11 -26.29 -30.57
C PRO A 111 32.80 -24.96 -30.92
N ASN A 112 34.10 -24.97 -31.09
CA ASN A 112 34.91 -23.77 -31.39
C ASN A 112 34.49 -22.99 -32.66
N GLY A 113 33.82 -23.65 -33.64
CA GLY A 113 33.41 -23.08 -34.89
C GLY A 113 32.01 -22.46 -34.93
N ILE A 114 31.25 -22.52 -33.83
CA ILE A 114 29.86 -22.01 -33.79
C ILE A 114 29.84 -20.50 -33.98
N LYS A 115 28.99 -20.02 -34.90
CA LYS A 115 28.75 -18.62 -35.22
C LYS A 115 27.41 -18.10 -34.68
N CYS A 116 26.43 -18.98 -34.59
CA CYS A 116 25.07 -18.64 -34.19
C CYS A 116 24.54 -19.60 -33.14
N ILE A 117 23.93 -19.06 -32.10
CA ILE A 117 23.14 -19.79 -31.13
C ILE A 117 21.71 -19.26 -31.32
N ASP A 118 20.82 -20.10 -31.86
CA ASP A 118 19.45 -19.71 -32.22
C ASP A 118 18.53 -19.59 -30.99
N SER A 119 17.30 -19.14 -31.24
CA SER A 119 16.31 -18.95 -30.18
C SER A 119 16.00 -20.23 -29.40
N PHE A 120 15.80 -20.11 -28.10
CA PHE A 120 15.47 -21.19 -27.18
C PHE A 120 16.55 -22.31 -27.08
N ALA A 121 17.74 -22.10 -27.63
CA ALA A 121 18.72 -23.19 -27.82
C ALA A 121 19.03 -23.97 -26.52
N PHE A 122 19.07 -23.32 -25.37
CA PHE A 122 19.27 -23.89 -24.05
C PHE A 122 18.12 -23.57 -23.08
N ALA A 123 17.02 -22.98 -23.54
CA ALA A 123 15.93 -22.55 -22.67
C ALA A 123 15.48 -23.64 -21.70
N GLN A 124 15.24 -23.25 -20.43
CA GLN A 124 14.76 -24.15 -19.36
C GLN A 124 15.74 -25.29 -18.98
N CYS A 125 17.03 -25.11 -19.20
CA CYS A 125 18.07 -25.99 -18.64
C CYS A 125 18.31 -25.59 -17.16
N GLU A 126 17.32 -25.81 -16.30
CA GLU A 126 17.24 -25.25 -14.94
C GLU A 126 18.44 -25.56 -14.03
N ASN A 127 19.18 -26.64 -14.32
CA ASN A 127 20.37 -27.04 -13.57
C ASN A 127 21.69 -26.64 -14.24
N LEU A 128 21.65 -26.00 -15.40
CA LEU A 128 22.88 -25.55 -16.07
C LEU A 128 23.59 -24.47 -15.24
N GLU A 129 24.77 -24.78 -14.74
CA GLU A 129 25.58 -23.89 -13.89
C GLU A 129 26.60 -23.09 -14.72
N SER A 130 27.10 -23.68 -15.80
CA SER A 130 28.12 -23.06 -16.66
C SER A 130 28.01 -23.46 -18.12
N ILE A 131 28.26 -22.48 -19.00
CA ILE A 131 28.40 -22.71 -20.44
C ILE A 131 29.61 -21.92 -20.98
N VAL A 132 30.42 -22.58 -21.81
CA VAL A 132 31.50 -21.93 -22.55
C VAL A 132 31.09 -21.75 -23.99
N LEU A 133 30.95 -20.48 -24.40
CA LEU A 133 30.63 -20.08 -25.77
C LEU A 133 31.92 -20.01 -26.63
N ALA A 134 31.79 -20.32 -27.93
CA ALA A 134 32.92 -20.17 -28.85
C ALA A 134 33.21 -18.68 -29.12
N GLU A 135 34.48 -18.31 -29.24
CA GLU A 135 34.90 -16.95 -29.55
C GLU A 135 34.38 -16.42 -30.91
N THR A 136 33.93 -17.35 -31.77
CA THR A 136 33.37 -17.08 -33.10
C THR A 136 31.87 -16.75 -33.09
N VAL A 137 31.20 -16.83 -31.94
CA VAL A 137 29.74 -16.55 -31.82
C VAL A 137 29.48 -15.07 -32.09
N THR A 138 28.68 -14.79 -33.09
CA THR A 138 28.26 -13.45 -33.49
C THR A 138 26.84 -13.10 -33.08
N MET A 139 26.01 -14.12 -32.80
CA MET A 139 24.59 -13.96 -32.46
C MET A 139 24.18 -14.95 -31.37
N ILE A 140 23.46 -14.42 -30.36
CA ILE A 140 22.71 -15.17 -29.35
C ILE A 140 21.23 -14.86 -29.58
N GLY A 141 20.43 -15.91 -29.84
CA GLY A 141 19.01 -15.80 -30.18
C GLY A 141 18.09 -15.44 -29.02
N GLY A 142 16.83 -15.19 -29.32
CA GLY A 142 15.83 -14.88 -28.32
C GLY A 142 15.54 -16.06 -27.38
N SER A 143 15.32 -15.77 -26.10
CA SER A 143 15.05 -16.79 -25.07
C SER A 143 16.11 -17.91 -25.02
N CYS A 144 17.33 -17.64 -25.48
CA CYS A 144 18.37 -18.66 -25.67
C CYS A 144 18.69 -19.43 -24.37
N PHE A 145 18.76 -18.72 -23.24
CA PHE A 145 19.02 -19.24 -21.89
C PHE A 145 17.88 -18.93 -20.93
N GLU A 146 16.68 -18.66 -21.44
CA GLU A 146 15.53 -18.31 -20.61
C GLU A 146 15.22 -19.40 -19.60
N GLY A 147 15.19 -19.02 -18.31
CA GLY A 147 14.86 -19.94 -17.22
C GLY A 147 15.99 -20.91 -16.81
N ASP A 148 17.22 -20.64 -17.18
CA ASP A 148 18.40 -21.37 -16.72
C ASP A 148 18.79 -20.89 -15.33
N LYS A 149 18.02 -21.33 -14.34
CA LYS A 149 17.99 -20.77 -12.97
C LYS A 149 19.32 -20.84 -12.24
N LYS A 150 20.16 -21.85 -12.53
CA LYS A 150 21.46 -22.06 -11.89
C LYS A 150 22.64 -21.50 -12.69
N LEU A 151 22.40 -20.90 -13.86
CA LEU A 151 23.45 -20.32 -14.68
C LEU A 151 24.07 -19.12 -13.96
N GLN A 152 25.37 -19.25 -13.58
CA GLN A 152 26.04 -18.26 -12.73
C GLN A 152 26.83 -17.22 -13.53
N ASN A 153 27.54 -17.67 -14.57
CA ASN A 153 28.40 -16.81 -15.37
C ASN A 153 28.37 -17.23 -16.84
N VAL A 154 28.26 -16.25 -17.72
CA VAL A 154 28.39 -16.41 -19.16
C VAL A 154 29.29 -15.30 -19.69
N ILE A 155 30.33 -15.66 -20.42
CA ILE A 155 31.16 -14.70 -21.13
C ILE A 155 30.63 -14.58 -22.56
N ILE A 156 30.08 -13.42 -22.90
CA ILE A 156 29.65 -13.14 -24.26
C ILE A 156 30.88 -12.81 -25.07
N PRO A 157 31.19 -13.54 -26.18
CA PRO A 157 32.37 -13.35 -26.99
C PRO A 157 32.44 -11.96 -27.64
N SER A 158 33.63 -11.43 -27.78
CA SER A 158 33.87 -10.08 -28.38
C SER A 158 33.34 -9.95 -29.81
N ALA A 159 33.25 -11.06 -30.54
CA ALA A 159 32.66 -11.12 -31.89
C ALA A 159 31.15 -10.96 -31.90
N CYS A 160 30.45 -11.10 -30.74
CA CYS A 160 29.00 -11.03 -30.66
C CYS A 160 28.49 -9.61 -30.91
N THR A 161 27.56 -9.50 -31.86
CA THR A 161 26.96 -8.21 -32.26
C THR A 161 25.45 -8.19 -32.01
N THR A 162 24.84 -9.33 -31.67
CA THR A 162 23.40 -9.44 -31.47
C THR A 162 23.05 -10.35 -30.31
N ILE A 163 22.21 -9.84 -29.41
CA ILE A 163 21.54 -10.61 -28.37
C ILE A 163 20.03 -10.48 -28.62
N GLY A 164 19.30 -11.58 -28.55
CA GLY A 164 17.85 -11.61 -28.78
C GLY A 164 17.03 -11.26 -27.54
N SER A 165 15.76 -10.98 -27.74
CA SER A 165 14.81 -10.71 -26.64
C SER A 165 14.77 -11.88 -25.66
N SER A 166 14.66 -11.56 -24.34
CA SER A 166 14.60 -12.53 -23.25
C SER A 166 15.78 -13.52 -23.18
N ALA A 167 16.90 -13.24 -23.86
CA ALA A 167 17.99 -14.22 -24.03
C ALA A 167 18.49 -14.82 -22.72
N PHE A 168 18.49 -14.06 -21.63
CA PHE A 168 18.88 -14.48 -20.27
C PHE A 168 17.79 -14.23 -19.23
N ALA A 169 16.53 -14.09 -19.67
CA ALA A 169 15.44 -13.85 -18.73
C ALA A 169 15.30 -15.02 -17.73
N TYR A 170 15.04 -14.71 -16.46
CA TYR A 170 14.90 -15.70 -15.37
C TYR A 170 16.16 -16.53 -15.10
N CYS A 171 17.36 -16.09 -15.51
CA CYS A 171 18.63 -16.65 -15.05
C CYS A 171 18.92 -16.15 -13.64
N SER A 172 18.20 -16.68 -12.65
CA SER A 172 18.16 -16.14 -11.28
C SER A 172 19.48 -16.18 -10.54
N SER A 173 20.39 -17.11 -10.89
CA SER A 173 21.74 -17.22 -10.30
C SER A 173 22.82 -16.45 -11.08
N LEU A 174 22.48 -15.80 -12.19
CA LEU A 174 23.46 -15.03 -12.98
C LEU A 174 23.93 -13.84 -12.15
N THR A 175 25.22 -13.78 -11.81
CA THR A 175 25.78 -12.76 -10.92
C THR A 175 26.35 -11.55 -11.65
N SER A 176 26.87 -11.78 -12.84
CA SER A 176 27.49 -10.72 -13.66
C SER A 176 27.40 -11.04 -15.15
N ILE A 177 27.45 -9.98 -15.97
CA ILE A 177 27.51 -10.11 -17.43
C ILE A 177 28.43 -9.03 -18.02
N ASN A 178 29.16 -9.38 -19.07
CA ASN A 178 29.89 -8.41 -19.89
C ASN A 178 29.15 -8.17 -21.21
N ILE A 179 28.98 -6.93 -21.62
CA ILE A 179 28.38 -6.56 -22.90
C ILE A 179 29.53 -6.13 -23.85
N PRO A 180 29.81 -6.91 -24.90
CA PRO A 180 30.83 -6.56 -25.86
C PRO A 180 30.54 -5.26 -26.63
N ASP A 181 31.59 -4.61 -27.12
CA ASP A 181 31.48 -3.37 -27.85
C ASP A 181 30.63 -3.44 -29.15
N GLY A 182 30.48 -4.65 -29.72
CA GLY A 182 29.62 -4.90 -30.88
C GLY A 182 28.12 -4.82 -30.59
N ILE A 183 27.74 -4.92 -29.33
CA ILE A 183 26.32 -4.86 -28.92
C ILE A 183 25.90 -3.41 -28.78
N THR A 184 24.94 -2.99 -29.59
CA THR A 184 24.37 -1.63 -29.57
C THR A 184 22.95 -1.54 -29.01
N VAL A 185 22.29 -2.68 -28.82
CA VAL A 185 20.92 -2.77 -28.28
C VAL A 185 20.86 -3.87 -27.22
N ILE A 186 20.35 -3.53 -26.04
CA ILE A 186 19.88 -4.51 -25.06
C ILE A 186 18.39 -4.69 -25.31
N PRO A 187 17.93 -5.85 -25.80
CA PRO A 187 16.55 -5.99 -26.26
C PRO A 187 15.55 -6.23 -25.13
N TYR A 188 14.27 -6.37 -25.51
CA TYR A 188 13.14 -6.66 -24.62
C TYR A 188 13.46 -7.80 -23.63
N SER A 189 13.23 -7.55 -22.33
CA SER A 189 13.36 -8.52 -21.22
C SER A 189 14.70 -9.28 -21.17
N CYS A 190 15.75 -8.78 -21.79
CA CYS A 190 17.00 -9.55 -22.01
C CYS A 190 17.57 -10.16 -20.72
N PHE A 191 17.56 -9.41 -19.62
CA PHE A 191 18.05 -9.81 -18.30
C PHE A 191 16.97 -9.67 -17.22
N SER A 192 15.69 -9.74 -17.60
CA SER A 192 14.59 -9.64 -16.67
C SER A 192 14.63 -10.78 -15.65
N SER A 193 14.43 -10.46 -14.37
CA SER A 193 14.41 -11.42 -13.27
C SER A 193 15.73 -12.22 -13.09
N CYS A 194 16.85 -11.61 -13.44
CA CYS A 194 18.18 -12.07 -13.03
C CYS A 194 18.46 -11.59 -11.60
N THR A 195 17.87 -12.25 -10.61
CA THR A 195 17.77 -11.76 -9.23
C THR A 195 19.08 -11.72 -8.46
N GLU A 196 20.13 -12.38 -8.91
CA GLU A 196 21.47 -12.29 -8.31
C GLU A 196 22.43 -11.40 -9.13
N MET A 197 21.97 -10.85 -10.27
CA MET A 197 22.81 -10.06 -11.14
C MET A 197 23.07 -8.67 -10.56
N SER A 198 24.26 -8.51 -9.94
CA SER A 198 24.66 -7.26 -9.29
C SER A 198 25.61 -6.40 -10.15
N THR A 199 26.24 -6.97 -11.17
CA THR A 199 27.28 -6.31 -11.95
C THR A 199 27.08 -6.48 -13.45
N ILE A 200 27.17 -5.37 -14.18
CA ILE A 200 27.24 -5.35 -15.65
C ILE A 200 28.44 -4.51 -16.07
N THR A 201 29.15 -4.97 -17.10
CA THR A 201 30.32 -4.25 -17.65
C THR A 201 30.20 -4.09 -19.16
N GLY A 202 31.01 -3.23 -19.75
CA GLY A 202 30.91 -2.86 -21.16
C GLY A 202 29.87 -1.75 -21.34
N CYS A 203 28.87 -1.97 -22.18
CA CYS A 203 27.75 -1.05 -22.45
C CYS A 203 28.08 0.31 -23.07
N LYS A 204 29.35 0.64 -23.36
CA LYS A 204 29.73 1.98 -23.84
C LYS A 204 29.09 2.34 -25.19
N ASN A 205 28.81 1.34 -26.03
CA ASN A 205 28.22 1.51 -27.36
C ASN A 205 26.72 1.22 -27.40
N VAL A 206 26.14 0.87 -26.25
CA VAL A 206 24.69 0.63 -26.17
C VAL A 206 23.94 1.94 -26.46
N SER A 207 23.11 1.92 -27.47
CA SER A 207 22.26 3.04 -27.91
C SER A 207 20.82 2.93 -27.47
N SER A 208 20.35 1.72 -27.16
CA SER A 208 18.97 1.46 -26.71
C SER A 208 18.92 0.36 -25.66
N ILE A 209 18.13 0.59 -24.62
CA ILE A 209 17.79 -0.39 -23.58
C ILE A 209 16.29 -0.65 -23.70
N GLY A 210 15.94 -1.88 -24.05
CA GLY A 210 14.57 -2.30 -24.33
C GLY A 210 13.68 -2.41 -23.10
N GLU A 211 12.39 -2.59 -23.38
CA GLU A 211 11.35 -2.74 -22.35
C GLU A 211 11.64 -3.94 -21.45
N TYR A 212 11.53 -3.74 -20.11
CA TYR A 212 11.85 -4.72 -19.06
C TYR A 212 13.27 -5.31 -19.09
N ALA A 213 14.20 -4.72 -19.81
CA ALA A 213 15.52 -5.33 -20.05
C ALA A 213 16.26 -5.77 -18.78
N PHE A 214 16.15 -5.02 -17.69
CA PHE A 214 16.75 -5.29 -16.38
C PHE A 214 15.73 -5.29 -15.24
N ALA A 215 14.44 -5.51 -15.56
CA ALA A 215 13.39 -5.54 -14.54
C ALA A 215 13.65 -6.66 -13.52
N ASN A 216 13.46 -6.37 -12.22
CA ASN A 216 13.71 -7.31 -11.12
C ASN A 216 15.16 -7.85 -11.07
N SER A 217 16.15 -7.05 -11.45
CA SER A 217 17.58 -7.39 -11.28
C SER A 217 18.13 -6.79 -9.99
N HIS A 218 19.18 -7.42 -9.42
CA HIS A 218 19.91 -6.85 -8.27
C HIS A 218 21.02 -5.86 -8.69
N LEU A 219 20.95 -5.30 -9.88
CA LEU A 219 21.92 -4.29 -10.33
C LEU A 219 21.95 -3.09 -9.38
N THR A 220 23.12 -2.83 -8.80
CA THR A 220 23.35 -1.67 -7.93
C THR A 220 23.82 -0.44 -8.71
N SER A 221 24.33 -0.63 -9.91
CA SER A 221 24.74 0.42 -10.84
C SER A 221 24.65 -0.05 -12.28
N TYR A 222 24.49 0.89 -13.23
CA TYR A 222 24.58 0.64 -14.66
C TYR A 222 25.49 1.67 -15.32
N PRO A 223 26.48 1.26 -16.14
CA PRO A 223 27.43 2.18 -16.77
C PRO A 223 26.84 2.82 -18.04
N PHE A 224 25.93 3.79 -17.87
CA PHE A 224 25.33 4.51 -19.00
C PHE A 224 26.40 5.22 -19.84
N GLY A 225 26.50 4.85 -21.11
CA GLY A 225 27.43 5.48 -22.07
C GLY A 225 26.80 6.63 -22.84
N ASN A 226 27.63 7.53 -23.37
CA ASN A 226 27.15 8.66 -24.17
C ASN A 226 26.56 8.27 -25.55
N SER A 227 26.63 6.99 -25.91
CA SER A 227 25.95 6.45 -27.10
C SER A 227 24.44 6.24 -26.89
N LEU A 228 23.99 6.20 -25.63
CA LEU A 228 22.61 5.88 -25.27
C LEU A 228 21.64 6.96 -25.79
N LYS A 229 20.57 6.52 -26.49
CA LYS A 229 19.52 7.36 -27.07
C LYS A 229 18.15 7.07 -26.47
N SER A 230 17.88 5.80 -26.10
CA SER A 230 16.60 5.39 -25.55
C SER A 230 16.73 4.44 -24.36
N ILE A 231 15.85 4.64 -23.38
CA ILE A 231 15.55 3.72 -22.29
C ILE A 231 14.05 3.46 -22.40
N ASP A 232 13.64 2.22 -22.66
CA ASP A 232 12.26 1.91 -22.92
C ASP A 232 11.47 1.68 -21.61
N ARG A 233 10.16 1.41 -21.75
CA ARG A 233 9.23 1.22 -20.64
C ARG A 233 9.74 0.18 -19.64
N SER A 234 9.64 0.51 -18.32
CA SER A 234 9.98 -0.42 -17.23
C SER A 234 11.37 -1.06 -17.30
N ALA A 235 12.32 -0.47 -18.04
CA ALA A 235 13.62 -1.10 -18.33
C ALA A 235 14.39 -1.52 -17.09
N PHE A 236 14.30 -0.76 -15.99
CA PHE A 236 14.96 -1.02 -14.70
C PHE A 236 13.97 -1.16 -13.53
N GLN A 237 12.68 -1.39 -13.81
CA GLN A 237 11.71 -1.46 -12.74
C GLN A 237 12.08 -2.53 -11.70
N TYR A 238 11.93 -2.21 -10.40
CA TYR A 238 12.29 -3.08 -9.26
C TYR A 238 13.78 -3.46 -9.21
N SER A 239 14.68 -2.72 -9.88
CA SER A 239 16.11 -2.94 -9.75
C SER A 239 16.66 -2.34 -8.45
N TYR A 240 17.87 -2.77 -8.07
CA TYR A 240 18.55 -2.34 -6.83
C TYR A 240 19.51 -1.17 -7.06
N LEU A 241 19.33 -0.39 -8.13
CA LEU A 241 20.16 0.77 -8.44
C LEU A 241 20.20 1.74 -7.26
N VAL A 242 21.40 2.16 -6.88
CA VAL A 242 21.63 3.14 -5.80
C VAL A 242 21.72 4.55 -6.36
N SER A 243 22.34 4.70 -7.52
CA SER A 243 22.45 5.99 -8.21
C SER A 243 22.31 5.84 -9.71
N VAL A 244 21.77 6.86 -10.36
CA VAL A 244 21.56 6.89 -11.81
C VAL A 244 22.00 8.25 -12.36
N THR A 245 22.89 8.23 -13.36
CA THR A 245 23.20 9.41 -14.17
C THR A 245 22.62 9.20 -15.57
N ILE A 246 21.63 10.00 -15.96
CA ILE A 246 21.03 9.95 -17.30
C ILE A 246 21.88 10.79 -18.26
N PRO A 247 22.55 10.18 -19.24
CA PRO A 247 23.40 10.93 -20.17
C PRO A 247 22.61 11.96 -20.98
N GLY A 248 23.19 13.11 -21.24
CA GLY A 248 22.61 14.16 -22.08
C GLY A 248 22.33 13.75 -23.52
N SER A 249 22.79 12.58 -23.93
CA SER A 249 22.51 11.97 -25.24
C SER A 249 21.16 11.30 -25.35
N VAL A 250 20.48 10.99 -24.21
CA VAL A 250 19.18 10.29 -24.19
C VAL A 250 18.09 11.21 -24.74
N ARG A 251 17.25 10.66 -25.61
CA ARG A 251 16.15 11.38 -26.30
C ARG A 251 14.77 10.84 -25.96
N THR A 252 14.68 9.58 -25.55
CA THR A 252 13.43 8.94 -25.17
C THR A 252 13.62 8.14 -23.89
N ILE A 253 12.67 8.30 -22.96
CA ILE A 253 12.59 7.50 -21.74
C ILE A 253 11.14 7.03 -21.61
N GLY A 254 10.97 5.72 -21.57
CA GLY A 254 9.65 5.09 -21.46
C GLY A 254 9.07 5.23 -20.07
N GLU A 255 7.78 5.09 -19.99
CA GLU A 255 7.01 5.10 -18.73
C GLU A 255 7.53 4.03 -17.76
N TYR A 256 7.57 4.34 -16.45
CA TYR A 256 8.04 3.43 -15.40
C TYR A 256 9.50 2.98 -15.51
N ALA A 257 10.34 3.66 -16.27
CA ALA A 257 11.71 3.19 -16.56
C ALA A 257 12.50 2.77 -15.31
N PHE A 258 12.32 3.46 -14.18
CA PHE A 258 12.95 3.16 -12.87
C PHE A 258 11.91 2.98 -11.76
N TYR A 259 10.69 2.52 -12.09
CA TYR A 259 9.62 2.31 -11.13
C TYR A 259 10.05 1.42 -9.96
N ALA A 260 9.76 1.87 -8.74
CA ALA A 260 9.99 1.13 -7.50
C ALA A 260 11.45 0.62 -7.33
N CYS A 261 12.43 1.36 -7.85
CA CYS A 261 13.84 1.15 -7.48
C CYS A 261 14.04 1.62 -6.04
N SER A 262 13.74 0.73 -5.08
CA SER A 262 13.61 1.06 -3.66
C SER A 262 14.92 1.49 -2.98
N TYR A 263 16.07 1.21 -3.58
CA TYR A 263 17.40 1.59 -3.09
C TYR A 263 17.98 2.84 -3.78
N LEU A 264 17.24 3.41 -4.75
CA LEU A 264 17.71 4.57 -5.49
C LEU A 264 17.73 5.82 -4.60
N GLU A 265 18.91 6.35 -4.34
CA GLU A 265 19.15 7.52 -3.48
C GLU A 265 19.41 8.81 -4.27
N GLU A 266 20.04 8.70 -5.43
CA GLU A 266 20.49 9.84 -6.22
C GLU A 266 20.23 9.68 -7.73
N VAL A 267 19.71 10.75 -8.34
CA VAL A 267 19.53 10.84 -9.80
C VAL A 267 20.13 12.14 -10.32
N ILE A 268 20.91 12.04 -11.40
CA ILE A 268 21.53 13.17 -12.10
C ILE A 268 21.09 13.13 -13.56
N PHE A 269 20.51 14.22 -14.05
CA PHE A 269 20.28 14.45 -15.48
C PHE A 269 21.38 15.35 -16.03
N GLU A 270 22.15 14.84 -16.98
CA GLU A 270 23.17 15.64 -17.66
C GLU A 270 22.56 16.64 -18.64
N GLU A 271 23.29 17.73 -18.93
CA GLU A 271 22.91 18.74 -19.93
C GLU A 271 22.62 18.09 -21.29
N GLY A 272 21.50 18.50 -21.90
CA GLY A 272 20.99 17.93 -23.14
C GLY A 272 19.74 17.03 -22.94
N ASN A 273 19.43 16.63 -21.69
CA ASN A 273 18.11 16.08 -21.37
C ASN A 273 17.08 17.21 -21.36
N THR A 274 15.93 17.00 -21.97
CA THR A 274 14.87 18.03 -22.11
C THR A 274 13.61 17.71 -21.32
N PHE A 275 13.49 16.50 -20.77
CA PHE A 275 12.29 16.07 -20.03
C PHE A 275 12.62 15.01 -18.98
N VAL A 276 11.73 14.85 -17.99
CA VAL A 276 11.65 13.69 -17.08
C VAL A 276 10.41 12.90 -17.46
N GLY A 277 10.55 11.60 -17.71
CA GLY A 277 9.49 10.74 -18.24
C GLY A 277 8.36 10.46 -17.24
N SER A 278 7.20 10.05 -17.77
CA SER A 278 6.00 9.70 -16.97
C SER A 278 6.29 8.53 -16.02
N HIS A 279 5.86 8.69 -14.75
CA HIS A 279 6.04 7.70 -13.67
C HIS A 279 7.49 7.17 -13.54
N MET A 280 8.47 7.93 -14.05
CA MET A 280 9.84 7.45 -14.20
C MET A 280 10.42 6.93 -12.88
N PHE A 281 10.19 7.64 -11.76
CA PHE A 281 10.71 7.31 -10.43
C PHE A 281 9.60 7.02 -9.43
N LEU A 282 8.38 6.72 -9.89
CA LEU A 282 7.27 6.38 -9.01
C LEU A 282 7.69 5.29 -8.01
N ARG A 283 7.44 5.55 -6.70
CA ARG A 283 7.80 4.66 -5.57
C ARG A 283 9.30 4.44 -5.33
N CYS A 284 10.16 5.30 -5.82
CA CYS A 284 11.57 5.31 -5.41
C CYS A 284 11.70 5.99 -4.03
N LYS A 285 11.28 5.29 -2.97
CA LYS A 285 11.08 5.89 -1.63
C LYS A 285 12.34 6.41 -0.96
N GLN A 286 13.53 5.93 -1.34
CA GLN A 286 14.82 6.40 -0.82
C GLN A 286 15.44 7.52 -1.67
N LEU A 287 14.83 7.85 -2.83
CA LEU A 287 15.33 8.92 -3.69
C LEU A 287 15.22 10.26 -2.98
N SER A 288 16.34 10.78 -2.51
CA SER A 288 16.45 12.02 -1.73
C SER A 288 17.19 13.12 -2.46
N LYS A 289 17.97 12.78 -3.50
CA LYS A 289 18.78 13.73 -4.27
C LYS A 289 18.45 13.66 -5.75
N VAL A 290 17.97 14.76 -6.29
CA VAL A 290 17.68 14.89 -7.73
C VAL A 290 18.35 16.14 -8.26
N SER A 291 19.24 15.96 -9.25
CA SER A 291 19.90 17.04 -9.98
C SER A 291 19.34 17.09 -11.40
N LEU A 292 18.57 18.12 -11.69
CA LEU A 292 17.97 18.34 -13.00
C LEU A 292 18.88 19.23 -13.87
N ALA A 293 19.04 18.86 -15.14
CA ALA A 293 19.76 19.69 -16.12
C ALA A 293 19.02 21.00 -16.39
N SER A 294 19.74 22.07 -16.70
CA SER A 294 19.15 23.37 -17.05
C SER A 294 18.33 23.33 -18.34
N THR A 295 18.56 22.33 -19.18
CA THR A 295 17.86 22.09 -20.45
C THR A 295 16.51 21.40 -20.31
N ILE A 296 16.11 20.95 -19.09
CA ILE A 296 14.81 20.30 -18.86
C ILE A 296 13.72 21.37 -18.89
N THR A 297 12.77 21.18 -19.80
CA THR A 297 11.60 22.02 -19.99
C THR A 297 10.28 21.38 -19.59
N ARG A 298 10.29 20.05 -19.36
CA ARG A 298 9.09 19.27 -19.05
C ARG A 298 9.34 18.17 -18.00
N ILE A 299 8.44 18.05 -17.05
CA ILE A 299 8.35 16.93 -16.09
C ILE A 299 6.98 16.30 -16.27
N ASP A 300 6.94 15.03 -16.68
CA ASP A 300 5.73 14.31 -17.05
C ASP A 300 4.96 13.79 -15.86
N TYR A 301 3.73 13.28 -16.12
CA TYR A 301 2.77 12.79 -15.15
C TYR A 301 3.40 11.81 -14.12
N GLY A 302 3.22 12.11 -12.83
CA GLY A 302 3.66 11.25 -11.75
C GLY A 302 5.17 10.97 -11.68
N ALA A 303 6.02 11.75 -12.36
CA ALA A 303 7.45 11.46 -12.52
C ALA A 303 8.21 11.21 -11.21
N PHE A 304 7.88 11.95 -10.15
CA PHE A 304 8.42 11.85 -8.80
C PHE A 304 7.35 11.55 -7.75
N CYS A 305 6.30 10.83 -8.12
CA CYS A 305 5.26 10.42 -7.19
C CYS A 305 5.79 9.41 -6.17
N GLU A 306 5.44 9.56 -4.89
CA GLU A 306 5.87 8.70 -3.78
C GLU A 306 7.41 8.58 -3.60
N VAL A 307 8.17 9.68 -3.84
CA VAL A 307 9.63 9.70 -3.63
C VAL A 307 10.02 10.37 -2.31
N GLY A 308 11.24 10.08 -1.84
CA GLY A 308 11.76 10.52 -0.54
C GLY A 308 12.42 11.90 -0.51
N ILE A 309 12.32 12.73 -1.57
CA ILE A 309 12.97 14.04 -1.65
C ILE A 309 12.51 15.00 -0.56
N GLU A 310 13.45 15.74 0.03
CA GLU A 310 13.19 16.86 0.95
C GLU A 310 13.04 18.19 0.22
N THR A 311 13.85 18.39 -0.81
CA THR A 311 13.82 19.56 -1.68
C THR A 311 14.22 19.18 -3.10
N ILE A 312 13.77 19.95 -4.07
CA ILE A 312 14.21 19.81 -5.47
C ILE A 312 14.34 21.19 -6.12
N ALA A 313 15.45 21.44 -6.79
CA ALA A 313 15.64 22.66 -7.58
C ALA A 313 15.09 22.44 -8.98
N LEU A 314 13.97 23.09 -9.29
CA LEU A 314 13.38 23.06 -10.63
C LEU A 314 14.13 24.01 -11.57
N PRO A 315 14.46 23.61 -12.81
CA PRO A 315 15.15 24.46 -13.77
C PRO A 315 14.32 25.70 -14.14
N THR A 316 14.96 26.84 -14.30
CA THR A 316 14.30 28.10 -14.70
C THR A 316 13.62 28.03 -16.07
N GLY A 317 14.10 27.15 -16.96
CA GLY A 317 13.52 26.87 -18.27
C GLY A 317 12.31 25.94 -18.27
N LEU A 318 11.90 25.42 -17.11
CA LEU A 318 10.76 24.52 -17.01
C LEU A 318 9.45 25.23 -17.34
N THR A 319 8.70 24.70 -18.30
CA THR A 319 7.40 25.24 -18.75
C THR A 319 6.25 24.28 -18.51
N ASP A 320 6.50 22.99 -18.61
CA ASP A 320 5.51 21.94 -18.47
C ASP A 320 5.75 21.14 -17.17
N LEU A 321 4.89 21.35 -16.21
CA LEU A 321 4.81 20.57 -14.98
C LEU A 321 3.46 19.84 -14.98
N VAL A 322 3.50 18.56 -15.37
CA VAL A 322 2.28 17.77 -15.61
C VAL A 322 1.71 17.26 -14.29
N GLU A 323 0.44 16.81 -14.27
CA GLU A 323 -0.29 16.43 -13.07
C GLU A 323 0.44 15.39 -12.21
N ALA A 324 0.21 15.42 -10.88
CA ALA A 324 0.68 14.46 -9.88
C ALA A 324 2.22 14.27 -9.81
N CYS A 325 3.03 15.17 -10.39
CA CYS A 325 4.49 14.98 -10.45
C CYS A 325 5.12 14.69 -9.08
N PHE A 326 4.63 15.31 -8.02
CA PHE A 326 5.14 15.20 -6.64
C PHE A 326 4.08 14.70 -5.67
N TYR A 327 3.06 13.96 -6.16
CA TYR A 327 2.02 13.40 -5.32
C TYR A 327 2.59 12.42 -4.27
N GLU A 328 2.12 12.54 -3.03
CA GLU A 328 2.59 11.68 -1.92
C GLU A 328 4.12 11.68 -1.70
N CYS A 329 4.80 12.83 -1.84
CA CYS A 329 6.19 13.00 -1.43
C CYS A 329 6.26 13.30 0.08
N PRO A 330 6.52 12.30 0.94
CA PRO A 330 6.30 12.43 2.38
C PRO A 330 7.33 13.33 3.08
N ASN A 331 8.47 13.58 2.44
CA ASN A 331 9.57 14.35 3.01
C ASN A 331 9.71 15.75 2.41
N LEU A 332 8.99 16.09 1.35
CA LEU A 332 9.09 17.38 0.66
C LEU A 332 8.71 18.51 1.61
N VAL A 333 9.63 19.45 1.87
CA VAL A 333 9.47 20.57 2.83
C VAL A 333 9.10 21.87 2.12
N SER A 334 9.70 22.14 0.98
CA SER A 334 9.45 23.37 0.23
C SER A 334 9.66 23.17 -1.28
N ILE A 335 8.99 24.00 -2.08
CA ILE A 335 9.20 24.02 -3.52
C ILE A 335 8.99 25.42 -4.09
N ASP A 336 9.91 25.83 -4.95
CA ASP A 336 9.82 27.04 -5.76
C ASP A 336 9.42 26.69 -7.18
N ILE A 337 8.25 27.14 -7.63
CA ILE A 337 7.73 26.89 -8.97
C ILE A 337 8.34 27.93 -9.93
N PRO A 338 8.99 27.51 -11.03
CA PRO A 338 9.65 28.43 -11.97
C PRO A 338 8.64 29.30 -12.73
N THR A 339 9.11 30.49 -13.16
CA THR A 339 8.30 31.48 -13.89
C THR A 339 7.86 31.04 -15.29
N GLY A 340 8.41 29.95 -15.84
CA GLY A 340 7.94 29.34 -17.08
C GLY A 340 6.62 28.60 -16.94
N VAL A 341 6.27 28.19 -15.71
CA VAL A 341 5.03 27.42 -15.42
C VAL A 341 3.83 28.37 -15.38
N THR A 342 2.77 28.05 -16.10
CA THR A 342 1.53 28.84 -16.17
C THR A 342 0.33 28.17 -15.51
N ARG A 343 0.46 26.88 -15.16
CA ARG A 343 -0.59 26.06 -14.56
C ARG A 343 0.02 25.06 -13.56
N ILE A 344 -0.60 24.91 -12.41
CA ILE A 344 -0.30 23.80 -11.48
C ILE A 344 -1.32 22.69 -11.75
N GLY A 345 -0.84 21.49 -12.07
CA GLY A 345 -1.64 20.35 -12.48
C GLY A 345 -2.43 19.70 -11.33
N GLU A 346 -3.37 18.84 -11.67
CA GLU A 346 -4.18 18.10 -10.69
C GLU A 346 -3.31 17.23 -9.77
N ASN A 347 -3.63 17.23 -8.46
CA ASN A 347 -2.92 16.49 -7.41
C ASN A 347 -1.39 16.70 -7.39
N MET A 348 -0.88 17.83 -7.90
CA MET A 348 0.55 18.08 -8.09
C MET A 348 1.39 17.80 -6.87
N PHE A 349 0.97 18.28 -5.69
CA PHE A 349 1.63 18.13 -4.39
C PHE A 349 0.69 17.49 -3.36
N GLY A 350 -0.43 16.92 -3.80
CA GLY A 350 -1.40 16.30 -2.89
C GLY A 350 -0.74 15.31 -1.95
N LYS A 351 -1.12 15.34 -0.66
CA LYS A 351 -0.59 14.48 0.43
C LYS A 351 0.92 14.63 0.72
N CYS A 352 1.54 15.73 0.34
CA CYS A 352 2.90 16.08 0.78
C CYS A 352 2.85 16.59 2.23
N LYS A 353 2.76 15.68 3.19
CA LYS A 353 2.45 15.98 4.60
C LYS A 353 3.49 16.87 5.31
N LYS A 354 4.75 16.91 4.84
CA LYS A 354 5.81 17.77 5.40
C LYS A 354 6.01 19.08 4.63
N LEU A 355 5.28 19.32 3.55
CA LEU A 355 5.39 20.56 2.77
C LEU A 355 4.95 21.75 3.64
N GLN A 356 5.88 22.65 3.96
CA GLN A 356 5.67 23.83 4.83
C GLN A 356 5.43 25.09 4.02
N SER A 357 6.10 25.24 2.90
CA SER A 357 5.99 26.43 2.07
C SER A 357 5.95 26.14 0.57
N VAL A 358 5.21 26.94 -0.18
CA VAL A 358 5.19 26.92 -1.64
C VAL A 358 5.26 28.35 -2.18
N LYS A 359 6.11 28.55 -3.22
CA LYS A 359 6.18 29.82 -3.95
C LYS A 359 5.63 29.65 -5.35
N ILE A 360 4.52 30.35 -5.62
CA ILE A 360 3.77 30.31 -6.87
C ILE A 360 4.09 31.59 -7.67
N PRO A 361 4.66 31.49 -8.87
CA PRO A 361 5.06 32.65 -9.64
C PRO A 361 3.85 33.41 -10.22
N ALA A 362 4.05 34.67 -10.61
CA ALA A 362 3.02 35.51 -11.20
C ALA A 362 2.41 34.98 -12.51
N THR A 363 3.09 34.05 -13.16
CA THR A 363 2.67 33.42 -14.41
C THR A 363 1.59 32.35 -14.25
N VAL A 364 1.41 31.81 -13.04
CA VAL A 364 0.41 30.79 -12.79
C VAL A 364 -0.99 31.42 -12.73
N ASN A 365 -1.86 31.01 -13.65
CA ASN A 365 -3.24 31.50 -13.76
C ASN A 365 -4.28 30.47 -13.30
N THR A 366 -3.89 29.21 -13.17
CA THR A 366 -4.79 28.11 -12.80
C THR A 366 -4.08 27.11 -11.90
N ILE A 367 -4.74 26.71 -10.82
CA ILE A 367 -4.33 25.64 -9.93
C ILE A 367 -5.44 24.59 -9.93
N MET A 368 -5.15 23.39 -10.39
CA MET A 368 -6.16 22.37 -10.59
C MET A 368 -6.49 21.63 -9.29
N GLY A 369 -7.55 20.81 -9.33
CA GLY A 369 -8.10 20.12 -8.17
C GLY A 369 -7.08 19.32 -7.38
N GLY A 370 -7.21 19.34 -6.05
CA GLY A 370 -6.38 18.56 -5.14
C GLY A 370 -4.88 18.92 -5.12
N SER A 371 -4.45 20.01 -5.82
CA SER A 371 -3.01 20.29 -6.00
C SER A 371 -2.21 20.37 -4.70
N PHE A 372 -2.82 20.83 -3.60
CA PHE A 372 -2.23 20.89 -2.26
C PHE A 372 -3.09 20.20 -1.22
N LYS A 373 -4.02 19.34 -1.65
CA LYS A 373 -4.89 18.57 -0.75
C LYS A 373 -4.09 17.72 0.24
N GLU A 374 -4.48 17.77 1.52
CA GLU A 374 -3.84 17.02 2.60
C GLU A 374 -2.33 17.34 2.81
N CYS A 375 -1.87 18.55 2.43
CA CYS A 375 -0.56 19.08 2.80
C CYS A 375 -0.63 19.64 4.22
N SER A 376 -0.75 18.78 5.22
CA SER A 376 -1.07 19.13 6.61
C SER A 376 -0.05 20.03 7.32
N SER A 377 1.18 20.17 6.80
CA SER A 377 2.18 21.10 7.31
C SER A 377 2.30 22.41 6.51
N LEU A 378 1.50 22.60 5.43
CA LEU A 378 1.63 23.76 4.57
C LEU A 378 1.06 25.01 5.27
N SER A 379 1.97 25.78 5.85
CA SER A 379 1.65 27.00 6.62
C SER A 379 1.94 28.29 5.86
N GLU A 380 2.70 28.25 4.76
CA GLU A 380 3.06 29.42 4.00
C GLU A 380 2.82 29.21 2.51
N VAL A 381 1.90 30.01 1.94
CA VAL A 381 1.66 30.09 0.50
C VAL A 381 2.03 31.49 0.02
N ILE A 382 3.06 31.58 -0.83
CA ILE A 382 3.49 32.84 -1.45
C ILE A 382 2.98 32.82 -2.90
N CYS A 383 1.97 33.63 -3.22
CA CYS A 383 1.44 33.74 -4.57
C CYS A 383 1.75 35.11 -5.15
N LEU A 384 2.64 35.13 -6.17
CA LEU A 384 3.13 36.37 -6.75
C LEU A 384 2.23 36.94 -7.88
N ASN A 385 1.13 36.26 -8.23
CA ASN A 385 0.18 36.76 -9.21
C ASN A 385 -0.67 37.87 -8.59
N PRO A 386 -0.74 39.07 -9.18
CA PRO A 386 -1.61 40.15 -8.66
C PRO A 386 -3.11 39.86 -8.79
N THR A 387 -3.49 38.88 -9.60
CA THR A 387 -4.86 38.39 -9.74
C THR A 387 -4.92 36.93 -9.23
N PRO A 388 -5.88 36.58 -8.34
CA PRO A 388 -5.98 35.24 -7.83
C PRO A 388 -6.07 34.21 -8.97
N PRO A 389 -5.19 33.19 -9.03
CA PRO A 389 -5.36 32.08 -9.93
C PRO A 389 -6.70 31.38 -9.73
N SER A 390 -7.35 30.95 -10.82
CA SER A 390 -8.55 30.11 -10.73
C SER A 390 -8.21 28.76 -10.08
N LEU A 391 -9.04 28.32 -9.13
CA LEU A 391 -8.85 27.08 -8.39
C LEU A 391 -9.81 25.99 -8.85
N GLY A 392 -9.31 24.75 -8.95
CA GLY A 392 -10.12 23.55 -9.07
C GLY A 392 -10.79 23.18 -7.75
N VAL A 393 -11.35 21.97 -7.68
CA VAL A 393 -12.02 21.46 -6.47
C VAL A 393 -10.96 21.05 -5.44
N ASP A 394 -11.19 21.37 -4.15
CA ASP A 394 -10.38 20.89 -3.00
C ASP A 394 -8.88 21.23 -3.08
N VAL A 395 -8.50 22.37 -3.68
CA VAL A 395 -7.08 22.71 -3.87
C VAL A 395 -6.32 22.75 -2.54
N PHE A 396 -6.91 23.34 -1.50
CA PHE A 396 -6.31 23.55 -0.18
C PHE A 396 -6.99 22.77 0.94
N LEU A 397 -7.76 21.72 0.60
CA LEU A 397 -8.44 20.89 1.61
C LEU A 397 -7.44 20.20 2.52
N GLY A 398 -7.60 20.33 3.86
CA GLY A 398 -6.74 19.71 4.86
C GLY A 398 -5.46 20.51 5.15
N LEU A 399 -5.41 21.80 4.81
CA LEU A 399 -4.35 22.68 5.28
C LEU A 399 -4.57 23.10 6.74
N PRO A 400 -3.48 23.38 7.51
CA PRO A 400 -3.59 23.84 8.90
C PRO A 400 -4.24 25.23 8.97
N LEU A 401 -5.44 25.30 9.56
CA LEU A 401 -6.20 26.55 9.66
C LEU A 401 -5.54 27.58 10.60
N ALA A 402 -4.96 27.08 11.69
CA ALA A 402 -4.40 27.95 12.73
C ALA A 402 -3.14 28.70 12.31
N THR A 403 -2.33 28.12 11.43
CA THR A 403 -0.99 28.62 11.08
C THR A 403 -0.82 29.05 9.64
N ARG A 404 -1.79 28.76 8.75
CA ARG A 404 -1.68 29.08 7.33
C ARG A 404 -1.59 30.58 7.07
N ASN A 405 -0.62 30.98 6.26
CA ASN A 405 -0.41 32.35 5.83
C ASN A 405 -0.41 32.42 4.30
N LEU A 406 -1.01 33.48 3.77
CA LEU A 406 -0.98 33.80 2.37
C LEU A 406 -0.26 35.14 2.16
N THR A 407 0.80 35.13 1.37
CA THR A 407 1.51 36.35 0.93
C THR A 407 1.17 36.59 -0.52
N VAL A 408 0.63 37.77 -0.83
CA VAL A 408 0.25 38.20 -2.17
C VAL A 408 0.90 39.55 -2.47
N PRO A 409 0.95 40.00 -3.72
CA PRO A 409 1.43 41.35 -4.06
C PRO A 409 0.62 42.45 -3.38
N ASP A 410 1.30 43.53 -2.98
CA ASP A 410 0.68 44.69 -2.34
C ASP A 410 -0.51 45.21 -3.14
N GLY A 411 -1.67 45.41 -2.49
CA GLY A 411 -2.90 45.85 -3.11
C GLY A 411 -3.76 44.76 -3.77
N SER A 412 -3.32 43.48 -3.71
CA SER A 412 -4.08 42.34 -4.23
C SER A 412 -4.95 41.68 -3.18
N GLU A 413 -4.78 41.98 -1.90
CA GLU A 413 -5.39 41.30 -0.75
C GLU A 413 -6.92 41.22 -0.86
N ALA A 414 -7.57 42.33 -1.28
CA ALA A 414 -9.02 42.36 -1.42
C ALA A 414 -9.55 41.42 -2.51
N LEU A 415 -8.78 41.22 -3.58
CA LEU A 415 -9.15 40.27 -4.65
C LEU A 415 -9.07 38.83 -4.15
N TYR A 416 -7.99 38.47 -3.41
CA TYR A 416 -7.82 37.14 -2.85
C TYR A 416 -8.84 36.85 -1.75
N ALA A 417 -9.16 37.85 -0.89
CA ALA A 417 -10.17 37.70 0.15
C ALA A 417 -11.60 37.49 -0.40
N ALA A 418 -11.84 37.88 -1.67
CA ALA A 418 -13.12 37.67 -2.35
C ALA A 418 -13.17 36.40 -3.21
N ALA A 419 -12.02 35.80 -3.52
CA ALA A 419 -11.93 34.65 -4.42
C ALA A 419 -12.19 33.32 -3.66
N ASP A 420 -12.88 32.40 -4.33
CA ASP A 420 -13.23 31.08 -3.72
C ASP A 420 -12.00 30.27 -3.32
N GLN A 421 -12.07 29.56 -2.19
CA GLN A 421 -10.98 28.87 -1.47
C GLN A 421 -9.82 29.80 -1.03
N TRP A 422 -9.44 30.85 -1.80
CA TRP A 422 -8.46 31.85 -1.36
C TRP A 422 -8.95 32.67 -0.17
N LYS A 423 -10.26 32.98 -0.11
CA LYS A 423 -10.91 33.68 1.01
C LYS A 423 -10.67 32.98 2.35
N ASP A 424 -10.48 31.65 2.35
CA ASP A 424 -10.31 30.87 3.56
C ASP A 424 -8.99 31.18 4.30
N PHE A 425 -8.00 31.73 3.62
CA PHE A 425 -6.77 32.25 4.26
C PHE A 425 -7.01 33.52 5.08
N TYR A 426 -8.10 34.23 4.83
CA TYR A 426 -8.50 35.46 5.51
C TYR A 426 -9.60 35.22 6.55
N SER A 427 -10.17 34.02 6.64
CA SER A 427 -11.16 33.67 7.64
C SER A 427 -10.59 33.77 9.06
N GLU A 428 -11.45 34.08 10.04
CA GLU A 428 -11.03 34.08 11.45
C GLU A 428 -10.47 32.70 11.78
N LYS A 429 -9.26 32.69 12.37
CA LYS A 429 -8.62 31.44 12.76
C LYS A 429 -9.38 30.86 13.95
N PRO A 430 -9.70 29.55 13.95
CA PRO A 430 -10.30 28.93 15.11
C PRO A 430 -9.37 29.12 16.32
N THR A 431 -9.91 29.58 17.43
CA THR A 431 -9.16 29.83 18.64
C THR A 431 -9.58 28.83 19.72
N LEU A 432 -8.61 28.25 20.38
CA LEU A 432 -8.82 27.50 21.63
C LEU A 432 -8.99 28.52 22.75
N VAL A 433 -10.11 28.47 23.47
CA VAL A 433 -10.33 29.22 24.69
C VAL A 433 -10.21 28.25 25.86
N ILE A 434 -9.29 28.53 26.82
CA ILE A 434 -9.09 27.74 28.04
C ILE A 434 -9.58 28.54 29.21
N ASP A 435 -10.50 27.99 29.98
CA ASP A 435 -11.00 28.51 31.25
C ASP A 435 -10.79 27.46 32.34
N GLY A 436 -9.77 27.64 33.20
CA GLY A 436 -9.33 26.61 34.12
C GLY A 436 -8.79 25.39 33.40
N SER A 437 -9.42 24.22 33.60
CA SER A 437 -9.11 22.97 32.88
C SER A 437 -10.09 22.65 31.72
N LYS A 438 -10.97 23.60 31.36
CA LYS A 438 -11.95 23.45 30.29
C LYS A 438 -11.51 24.12 29.01
N GLY A 439 -11.32 23.35 27.96
CA GLY A 439 -11.08 23.84 26.60
C GLY A 439 -12.39 24.01 25.81
N THR A 440 -12.54 25.11 25.08
CA THR A 440 -13.65 25.32 24.14
C THR A 440 -13.08 25.67 22.78
N VAL A 441 -13.46 24.95 21.75
CA VAL A 441 -12.94 25.10 20.39
C VAL A 441 -14.05 25.00 19.33
N GLY A 442 -13.98 25.86 18.31
CA GLY A 442 -14.76 25.74 17.09
C GLY A 442 -13.88 25.20 15.97
N VAL A 443 -14.23 24.06 15.42
CA VAL A 443 -13.57 23.46 14.24
C VAL A 443 -14.27 23.99 13.00
N ILE A 444 -13.50 24.51 12.05
CA ILE A 444 -14.02 25.00 10.77
C ILE A 444 -13.87 23.92 9.70
N ASP A 445 -12.69 23.31 9.61
CA ASP A 445 -12.40 22.20 8.70
C ASP A 445 -12.17 20.91 9.47
N ALA A 446 -12.91 19.87 9.14
CA ALA A 446 -12.76 18.57 9.77
C ALA A 446 -11.33 18.00 9.58
N GLY A 447 -10.75 17.45 10.65
CA GLY A 447 -9.39 16.90 10.65
C GLY A 447 -8.33 17.84 11.22
N THR A 448 -8.71 19.04 11.70
CA THR A 448 -7.76 20.07 12.15
C THR A 448 -7.72 20.26 13.68
N LEU A 449 -8.48 19.50 14.45
CA LEU A 449 -8.62 19.67 15.89
C LEU A 449 -7.27 19.56 16.62
N GLU A 450 -6.41 18.62 16.25
CA GLU A 450 -5.08 18.43 16.83
C GLU A 450 -4.22 19.69 16.70
N GLU A 451 -4.26 20.35 15.54
CA GLU A 451 -3.49 21.57 15.27
C GLU A 451 -3.98 22.75 16.10
N ILE A 452 -5.30 22.84 16.34
CA ILE A 452 -5.91 23.91 17.12
C ILE A 452 -5.56 23.77 18.60
N ILE A 453 -5.53 22.54 19.12
CA ILE A 453 -5.29 22.24 20.54
C ILE A 453 -3.78 22.12 20.86
N ALA A 454 -2.92 21.89 19.87
CA ALA A 454 -1.50 21.59 20.01
C ALA A 454 -0.80 22.47 21.10
N GLY A 455 -0.02 21.81 21.98
CA GLY A 455 0.68 22.45 23.09
C GLY A 455 -0.17 22.70 24.35
N ASN A 456 -1.49 22.46 24.32
CA ASN A 456 -2.39 22.65 25.48
C ASN A 456 -3.04 21.35 25.95
N VAL A 457 -2.69 20.21 25.37
CA VAL A 457 -3.34 18.92 25.60
C VAL A 457 -3.34 18.52 27.09
N ASP A 458 -2.22 18.72 27.78
CA ASP A 458 -2.04 18.35 29.18
C ASP A 458 -2.81 19.25 30.18
N ASN A 459 -3.36 20.37 29.69
CA ASN A 459 -4.07 21.35 30.51
C ASN A 459 -5.59 21.21 30.43
N ILE A 460 -6.10 20.29 29.56
CA ILE A 460 -7.52 20.16 29.29
C ILE A 460 -8.06 18.88 29.92
N GLU A 461 -8.98 19.05 30.87
CA GLU A 461 -9.72 17.96 31.54
C GLU A 461 -11.13 17.78 30.96
N GLU A 462 -11.73 18.88 30.50
CA GLU A 462 -13.01 18.91 29.79
C GLU A 462 -12.84 19.63 28.45
N LEU A 463 -13.38 19.06 27.39
CA LEU A 463 -13.30 19.63 26.04
C LEU A 463 -14.70 19.84 25.45
N VAL A 464 -14.97 21.05 25.00
CA VAL A 464 -16.20 21.44 24.28
C VAL A 464 -15.84 21.74 22.85
N ILE A 465 -16.42 21.00 21.91
CA ILE A 465 -16.13 21.16 20.48
C ILE A 465 -17.41 21.49 19.72
N SER A 466 -17.29 22.42 18.76
CA SER A 466 -18.32 22.71 17.76
C SER A 466 -17.75 22.63 16.36
N GLY A 467 -18.59 22.38 15.34
CA GLY A 467 -18.20 22.26 13.94
C GLY A 467 -17.99 20.82 13.47
N PRO A 468 -17.49 20.61 12.24
CA PRO A 468 -17.36 19.29 11.64
C PRO A 468 -16.16 18.52 12.21
N LEU A 469 -16.37 17.23 12.50
CA LEU A 469 -15.34 16.30 13.01
C LEU A 469 -15.29 15.05 12.14
N ASN A 470 -14.11 14.65 11.68
CA ASN A 470 -13.90 13.43 10.91
C ASN A 470 -13.01 12.40 11.65
N GLY A 471 -12.64 11.33 10.98
CA GLY A 471 -11.86 10.24 11.57
C GLY A 471 -10.52 10.68 12.16
N THR A 472 -9.83 11.67 11.55
CA THR A 472 -8.58 12.24 12.08
C THR A 472 -8.81 12.92 13.43
N ASP A 473 -9.88 13.71 13.58
CA ASP A 473 -10.24 14.38 14.82
C ASP A 473 -10.57 13.35 15.92
N PHE A 474 -11.37 12.33 15.61
CA PHE A 474 -11.72 11.30 16.57
C PHE A 474 -10.52 10.44 16.98
N ARG A 475 -9.54 10.19 16.09
CA ARG A 475 -8.28 9.57 16.46
C ARG A 475 -7.52 10.40 17.48
N PHE A 476 -7.43 11.72 17.27
CA PHE A 476 -6.83 12.64 18.20
C PHE A 476 -7.59 12.73 19.53
N ILE A 477 -8.94 12.84 19.51
CA ILE A 477 -9.77 12.83 20.73
C ILE A 477 -9.52 11.55 21.53
N ARG A 478 -9.42 10.39 20.88
CA ARG A 478 -9.10 9.13 21.56
C ARG A 478 -7.74 9.18 22.27
N SER A 479 -6.70 9.75 21.63
CA SER A 479 -5.38 9.91 22.25
C SER A 479 -5.42 10.81 23.47
N MET A 480 -6.26 11.85 23.47
CA MET A 480 -6.44 12.72 24.63
C MET A 480 -7.02 12.01 25.85
N PHE A 481 -7.83 10.96 25.66
CA PHE A 481 -8.33 10.12 26.74
C PHE A 481 -7.31 9.08 27.21
N THR A 482 -6.45 8.56 26.32
CA THR A 482 -5.47 7.51 26.65
C THR A 482 -4.17 8.06 27.23
N ASP A 483 -3.69 9.16 26.69
CA ASP A 483 -2.34 9.66 26.92
C ASP A 483 -2.32 10.94 27.81
N ASN A 484 -3.50 11.56 28.03
CA ASN A 484 -3.62 12.86 28.70
C ASN A 484 -4.66 12.83 29.82
N LYS A 485 -5.10 14.02 30.28
CA LYS A 485 -6.00 14.18 31.44
C LYS A 485 -7.47 14.38 31.07
N LEU A 486 -7.84 14.23 29.82
CA LEU A 486 -9.22 14.44 29.39
C LEU A 486 -10.15 13.40 30.00
N PHE A 487 -11.24 13.81 30.64
CA PHE A 487 -12.31 12.93 31.15
C PHE A 487 -13.72 13.36 30.74
N GLY A 488 -13.90 14.60 30.27
CA GLY A 488 -15.19 15.11 29.80
C GLY A 488 -15.15 15.56 28.37
N LEU A 489 -16.13 15.15 27.56
CA LEU A 489 -16.26 15.55 26.17
C LEU A 489 -17.67 16.05 25.88
N ASN A 490 -17.77 17.28 25.38
CA ASN A 490 -19.04 17.82 24.88
C ASN A 490 -18.90 18.16 23.40
N ILE A 491 -19.58 17.40 22.56
CA ILE A 491 -19.64 17.56 21.13
C ILE A 491 -21.09 17.81 20.63
N GLU A 492 -21.96 18.32 21.53
CA GLU A 492 -23.39 18.58 21.23
C GLU A 492 -23.58 19.44 19.98
N ARG A 493 -22.66 20.44 19.80
CA ARG A 493 -22.68 21.37 18.67
C ARG A 493 -21.76 20.97 17.51
N ALA A 494 -21.15 19.79 17.61
CA ALA A 494 -20.34 19.24 16.52
C ALA A 494 -21.21 18.42 15.57
N THR A 495 -20.67 18.19 14.38
CA THR A 495 -21.27 17.32 13.36
C THR A 495 -20.25 16.25 12.99
N ILE A 496 -20.60 14.99 13.10
CA ILE A 496 -19.73 13.91 12.61
C ILE A 496 -19.87 13.86 11.09
N VAL A 497 -18.73 13.93 10.40
CA VAL A 497 -18.66 13.87 8.93
C VAL A 497 -17.74 12.73 8.49
N SER A 498 -18.04 12.14 7.35
CA SER A 498 -17.20 11.12 6.72
C SER A 498 -15.86 11.72 6.27
N GLY A 499 -14.81 10.89 6.22
CA GLY A 499 -13.48 11.28 5.74
C GLY A 499 -12.40 11.32 6.83
N GLY A 500 -11.24 11.84 6.48
CA GLY A 500 -10.04 11.79 7.32
C GLY A 500 -9.43 10.39 7.41
N ASP A 501 -8.47 10.24 8.32
CA ASP A 501 -7.87 8.92 8.64
C ASP A 501 -8.85 8.08 9.48
N SER A 502 -8.60 6.77 9.56
CA SER A 502 -9.36 5.90 10.45
C SER A 502 -9.21 6.34 11.92
N TYR A 503 -10.32 6.45 12.65
CA TYR A 503 -10.27 6.79 14.09
C TYR A 503 -9.75 5.65 14.95
N LEU A 504 -9.80 4.41 14.43
CA LEU A 504 -9.31 3.21 15.10
C LEU A 504 -8.90 2.17 14.05
N VAL A 505 -7.80 1.46 14.31
CA VAL A 505 -7.45 0.21 13.64
C VAL A 505 -7.45 -0.89 14.70
N TYR A 506 -8.29 -1.90 14.53
CA TYR A 506 -8.44 -2.99 15.48
C TYR A 506 -8.57 -4.32 14.74
N ASN A 507 -7.72 -5.32 15.08
CA ASN A 507 -7.62 -6.61 14.38
C ASN A 507 -7.44 -6.45 12.86
N ASP A 508 -6.54 -5.55 12.44
CA ASP A 508 -6.26 -5.22 11.02
C ASP A 508 -7.42 -4.62 10.23
N ILE A 509 -8.51 -4.25 10.92
CA ILE A 509 -9.65 -3.56 10.32
C ILE A 509 -9.61 -2.08 10.67
N SER A 510 -9.74 -1.25 9.64
CA SER A 510 -9.80 0.21 9.77
C SER A 510 -11.25 0.68 9.93
N TYR A 511 -11.51 1.45 10.99
CA TYR A 511 -12.83 2.04 11.28
C TYR A 511 -12.82 3.53 10.95
N ASN A 512 -13.73 3.94 10.08
CA ASN A 512 -13.84 5.31 9.57
C ASN A 512 -15.15 5.95 10.01
N THR A 513 -15.19 7.29 10.01
CA THR A 513 -16.42 8.03 10.33
C THR A 513 -17.44 7.95 9.20
N GLU A 514 -18.72 7.94 9.59
CA GLU A 514 -19.89 8.10 8.74
C GLU A 514 -20.69 9.32 9.21
N ASP A 515 -21.40 9.97 8.30
CA ASP A 515 -22.11 11.21 8.61
C ASP A 515 -23.18 11.00 9.70
N ASN A 516 -23.08 11.76 10.78
CA ASN A 516 -24.00 11.76 11.91
C ASN A 516 -24.14 10.40 12.63
N VAL A 517 -23.09 9.59 12.61
CA VAL A 517 -23.05 8.26 13.23
C VAL A 517 -21.89 8.19 14.24
N VAL A 518 -22.19 7.73 15.46
CA VAL A 518 -21.14 7.23 16.37
C VAL A 518 -20.78 5.82 15.93
N GLY A 519 -19.62 5.67 15.28
CA GLY A 519 -19.19 4.44 14.61
C GLY A 519 -18.87 3.28 15.56
N VAL A 520 -18.70 2.10 14.97
CA VAL A 520 -18.31 0.87 15.66
C VAL A 520 -16.99 1.07 16.41
N PHE A 521 -16.93 0.75 17.70
CA PHE A 521 -15.76 0.91 18.58
C PHE A 521 -15.22 2.35 18.74
N MET A 522 -15.97 3.38 18.33
CA MET A 522 -15.45 4.76 18.28
C MET A 522 -14.86 5.24 19.61
N PHE A 523 -15.42 4.87 20.74
CA PHE A 523 -14.93 5.18 22.09
C PHE A 523 -14.57 3.93 22.90
N MET A 524 -14.48 2.77 22.28
CA MET A 524 -14.18 1.50 22.98
C MET A 524 -12.90 1.58 23.79
N GLY A 525 -12.95 1.10 25.04
CA GLY A 525 -11.81 0.98 25.93
C GLY A 525 -11.26 2.29 26.50
N LEU A 526 -11.94 3.41 26.31
CA LEU A 526 -11.54 4.70 26.90
C LEU A 526 -11.94 4.76 28.38
N GLU A 527 -11.13 4.12 29.24
CA GLU A 527 -11.42 4.02 30.67
C GLU A 527 -11.45 5.38 31.38
N GLN A 528 -10.73 6.38 30.85
CA GLN A 528 -10.66 7.72 31.47
C GLN A 528 -11.93 8.55 31.27
N ILE A 529 -12.76 8.25 30.28
CA ILE A 529 -13.97 9.02 30.00
C ILE A 529 -14.96 8.89 31.15
N ARG A 530 -15.44 10.05 31.67
CA ARG A 530 -16.44 10.14 32.75
C ARG A 530 -17.78 10.66 32.28
N SER A 531 -17.74 11.61 31.33
CA SER A 531 -18.96 12.21 30.77
C SER A 531 -18.80 12.48 29.29
N ILE A 532 -19.88 12.27 28.54
CA ILE A 532 -19.95 12.65 27.13
C ILE A 532 -21.34 13.20 26.79
N VAL A 533 -21.33 14.29 26.01
CA VAL A 533 -22.54 14.86 25.37
C VAL A 533 -22.36 14.67 23.88
N LEU A 534 -23.22 13.86 23.27
CA LEU A 534 -23.15 13.52 21.85
C LEU A 534 -23.79 14.58 20.95
N PRO A 535 -23.46 14.61 19.65
CA PRO A 535 -24.04 15.58 18.70
C PRO A 535 -25.55 15.59 18.67
N SER A 536 -26.14 16.78 18.58
CA SER A 536 -27.60 16.96 18.57
C SER A 536 -28.30 16.43 17.30
N ASN A 537 -27.55 16.22 16.22
CA ASN A 537 -28.01 15.71 14.93
C ASN A 537 -27.68 14.23 14.68
N LEU A 538 -27.30 13.51 15.73
CA LEU A 538 -26.90 12.11 15.62
C LEU A 538 -28.05 11.20 15.20
N THR A 539 -27.81 10.24 14.30
CA THR A 539 -28.85 9.32 13.78
C THR A 539 -28.75 7.92 14.39
N SER A 540 -27.51 7.45 14.69
CA SER A 540 -27.30 6.14 15.31
C SER A 540 -26.02 6.09 16.16
N ILE A 541 -26.00 5.13 17.08
CA ILE A 541 -24.82 4.68 17.83
C ILE A 541 -24.60 3.23 17.43
N GLU A 542 -23.44 2.93 16.85
CA GLU A 542 -23.17 1.59 16.32
C GLU A 542 -22.65 0.62 17.39
N ALA A 543 -22.48 -0.65 16.97
CA ALA A 543 -22.12 -1.72 17.88
C ALA A 543 -20.83 -1.44 18.65
N SER A 544 -20.82 -1.75 19.95
CA SER A 544 -19.68 -1.63 20.86
C SER A 544 -19.05 -0.22 20.93
N ALA A 545 -19.77 0.82 20.55
CA ALA A 545 -19.24 2.18 20.45
C ALA A 545 -18.57 2.67 21.74
N PHE A 546 -19.08 2.30 22.91
CA PHE A 546 -18.58 2.66 24.25
C PHE A 546 -18.20 1.44 25.09
N THR A 547 -18.06 0.26 24.50
CA THR A 547 -17.69 -0.95 25.24
C THR A 547 -16.41 -0.72 26.04
N GLY A 548 -16.42 -1.03 27.35
CA GLY A 548 -15.25 -0.90 28.21
C GLY A 548 -14.95 0.53 28.72
N CYS A 549 -15.83 1.48 28.53
CA CYS A 549 -15.72 2.81 29.16
C CYS A 549 -16.10 2.70 30.65
N SER A 550 -15.22 2.07 31.44
CA SER A 550 -15.50 1.63 32.80
C SER A 550 -15.85 2.74 33.78
N ASN A 551 -15.33 3.97 33.59
CA ASN A 551 -15.58 5.14 34.43
C ASN A 551 -16.64 6.09 33.86
N LEU A 552 -17.24 5.79 32.72
CA LEU A 552 -18.32 6.62 32.15
C LEU A 552 -19.52 6.62 33.07
N THR A 553 -19.86 7.79 33.65
CA THR A 553 -20.98 7.96 34.58
C THR A 553 -22.23 8.46 33.91
N THR A 554 -22.08 9.33 32.94
CA THR A 554 -23.21 9.98 32.22
C THR A 554 -22.96 10.03 30.71
N VAL A 555 -24.00 9.77 29.95
CA VAL A 555 -24.02 9.97 28.51
C VAL A 555 -25.31 10.70 28.13
N LYS A 556 -25.16 11.86 27.44
CA LYS A 556 -26.31 12.53 26.85
C LYS A 556 -26.42 12.15 25.39
N ILE A 557 -27.50 11.44 25.06
CA ILE A 557 -27.79 10.95 23.71
C ILE A 557 -28.83 11.89 23.07
N SER A 558 -28.66 12.21 21.79
CA SER A 558 -29.64 13.03 21.05
C SER A 558 -30.97 12.31 20.89
N GLU A 559 -32.07 13.06 21.00
CA GLU A 559 -33.42 12.57 20.73
C GLU A 559 -33.63 12.06 19.29
N THR A 560 -32.77 12.47 18.37
CA THR A 560 -32.81 12.08 16.95
C THR A 560 -32.30 10.67 16.69
N VAL A 561 -31.64 10.03 17.68
CA VAL A 561 -31.11 8.69 17.54
C VAL A 561 -32.25 7.67 17.45
N THR A 562 -32.21 6.85 16.40
CA THR A 562 -33.23 5.81 16.14
C THR A 562 -32.72 4.39 16.40
N ARG A 563 -31.37 4.22 16.58
CA ARG A 563 -30.74 2.93 16.83
C ARG A 563 -29.57 3.04 17.80
N ILE A 564 -29.47 2.11 18.73
CA ILE A 564 -28.31 1.83 19.58
C ILE A 564 -27.92 0.37 19.33
N GLY A 565 -26.75 0.15 18.73
CA GLY A 565 -26.29 -1.17 18.31
C GLY A 565 -25.85 -2.07 19.45
N ALA A 566 -25.67 -3.35 19.15
CA ALA A 566 -25.31 -4.37 20.12
C ALA A 566 -24.05 -4.01 20.92
N ALA A 567 -24.06 -4.30 22.23
CA ALA A 567 -22.96 -4.03 23.17
C ALA A 567 -22.52 -2.55 23.25
N ALA A 568 -23.31 -1.59 22.76
CA ALA A 568 -22.91 -0.20 22.64
C ALA A 568 -22.35 0.39 23.97
N PHE A 569 -22.93 0.06 25.12
CA PHE A 569 -22.50 0.47 26.46
C PHE A 569 -22.08 -0.71 27.34
N SER A 570 -21.70 -1.81 26.73
CA SER A 570 -21.27 -3.01 27.47
C SER A 570 -20.07 -2.70 28.37
N THR A 571 -20.09 -3.22 29.61
CA THR A 571 -19.01 -3.03 30.63
C THR A 571 -18.73 -1.57 31.01
N CYS A 572 -19.70 -0.68 30.84
CA CYS A 572 -19.68 0.67 31.42
C CYS A 572 -20.10 0.59 32.90
N TYR A 573 -19.22 0.06 33.76
CA TYR A 573 -19.51 -0.25 35.17
C TYR A 573 -20.04 0.92 35.99
N SER A 574 -19.58 2.14 35.69
CA SER A 574 -19.93 3.36 36.40
C SER A 574 -21.14 4.09 35.83
N LEU A 575 -21.69 3.66 34.70
CA LEU A 575 -22.84 4.30 34.06
C LEU A 575 -24.06 4.22 34.99
N SER A 576 -24.46 5.38 35.49
CA SER A 576 -25.54 5.49 36.48
C SER A 576 -26.80 6.14 35.97
N ASP A 577 -26.67 6.92 34.88
CA ASP A 577 -27.77 7.68 34.30
C ASP A 577 -27.66 7.69 32.78
N VAL A 578 -28.77 7.31 32.10
CA VAL A 578 -28.89 7.36 30.66
C VAL A 578 -30.34 7.61 30.25
N GLU A 579 -30.58 8.66 29.50
CA GLU A 579 -31.85 8.94 28.85
C GLU A 579 -31.88 8.30 27.48
N LEU A 580 -32.81 7.36 27.27
CA LEU A 580 -32.94 6.70 25.97
C LEU A 580 -33.76 7.55 24.99
N PRO A 581 -33.34 7.68 23.73
CA PRO A 581 -34.06 8.41 22.70
C PRO A 581 -35.47 7.87 22.45
N PRO A 582 -36.50 8.74 22.24
CA PRO A 582 -37.89 8.32 22.16
C PRO A 582 -38.23 7.49 20.92
N HIS A 583 -37.39 7.53 19.89
CA HIS A 583 -37.63 6.86 18.61
C HIS A 583 -36.95 5.46 18.50
N LEU A 584 -36.37 4.94 19.57
CA LEU A 584 -35.84 3.59 19.57
C LEU A 584 -36.94 2.55 19.38
N THR A 585 -36.64 1.52 18.59
CA THR A 585 -37.56 0.40 18.33
C THR A 585 -37.10 -0.90 18.99
N SER A 586 -35.86 -0.99 19.43
CA SER A 586 -35.27 -2.13 20.15
C SER A 586 -34.24 -1.67 21.17
N ILE A 587 -34.03 -2.48 22.19
CA ILE A 587 -32.76 -2.53 22.92
C ILE A 587 -32.04 -3.76 22.40
N ASP A 588 -30.96 -3.55 21.64
CA ASP A 588 -30.24 -4.62 20.98
C ASP A 588 -29.50 -5.52 21.98
N ASP A 589 -28.83 -6.57 21.49
CA ASP A 589 -28.13 -7.53 22.35
C ASP A 589 -26.98 -6.83 23.12
N GLU A 590 -26.87 -7.17 24.41
CA GLU A 590 -25.77 -6.76 25.30
C GLU A 590 -25.57 -5.24 25.49
N VAL A 591 -26.52 -4.39 25.08
CA VAL A 591 -26.39 -2.92 25.12
C VAL A 591 -25.91 -2.41 26.47
N PHE A 592 -26.46 -2.86 27.58
CA PHE A 592 -26.11 -2.47 28.95
C PHE A 592 -25.56 -3.66 29.76
N TRP A 593 -24.90 -4.59 29.09
CA TRP A 593 -24.27 -5.71 29.77
C TRP A 593 -23.21 -5.20 30.77
N SER A 594 -23.35 -5.66 32.03
CA SER A 594 -22.48 -5.29 33.15
C SER A 594 -22.42 -3.78 33.50
N CYS A 595 -23.48 -3.03 33.21
CA CYS A 595 -23.63 -1.65 33.71
C CYS A 595 -24.05 -1.69 35.21
N ALA A 596 -23.12 -2.02 36.10
CA ALA A 596 -23.38 -2.32 37.50
C ALA A 596 -23.96 -1.14 38.30
N SER A 597 -23.68 0.10 37.90
CA SER A 597 -24.19 1.33 38.54
C SER A 597 -25.52 1.80 37.97
N LEU A 598 -26.03 1.23 36.89
CA LEU A 598 -27.30 1.62 36.25
C LEU A 598 -28.49 1.09 37.05
N LYS A 599 -29.10 1.96 37.87
CA LYS A 599 -30.16 1.57 38.79
C LYS A 599 -31.56 1.61 38.18
N ALA A 600 -31.78 2.48 37.25
CA ALA A 600 -33.03 2.63 36.54
C ALA A 600 -32.77 3.05 35.07
N VAL A 601 -33.65 2.64 34.18
CA VAL A 601 -33.71 3.11 32.80
C VAL A 601 -35.16 3.19 32.36
N THR A 602 -35.58 4.32 31.81
CA THR A 602 -36.88 4.47 31.21
C THR A 602 -36.87 3.97 29.76
N LEU A 603 -37.57 2.89 29.50
CA LEU A 603 -37.69 2.34 28.16
C LEU A 603 -38.68 3.16 27.33
N PRO A 604 -38.34 3.65 26.12
CA PRO A 604 -39.26 4.36 25.26
C PRO A 604 -40.46 3.53 24.84
N ALA A 605 -41.64 4.16 24.69
CA ALA A 605 -42.87 3.49 24.31
C ALA A 605 -42.82 2.82 22.92
N GLY A 606 -41.87 3.21 22.06
CA GLY A 606 -41.67 2.64 20.73
C GLY A 606 -41.01 1.26 20.69
N ILE A 607 -40.43 0.80 21.80
CA ILE A 607 -39.68 -0.46 21.85
C ILE A 607 -40.57 -1.67 21.52
N LYS A 608 -40.08 -2.54 20.64
CA LYS A 608 -40.73 -3.80 20.22
C LYS A 608 -40.00 -5.03 20.72
N ALA A 609 -38.69 -4.93 20.96
CA ALA A 609 -37.86 -6.05 21.39
C ALA A 609 -36.80 -5.62 22.41
N ILE A 610 -36.50 -6.50 23.34
CA ILE A 610 -35.37 -6.43 24.25
C ILE A 610 -34.47 -7.61 23.95
N GLY A 611 -33.22 -7.34 23.54
CA GLY A 611 -32.26 -8.31 23.03
C GLY A 611 -31.67 -9.26 24.07
N THR A 612 -30.88 -10.19 23.61
CA THR A 612 -30.13 -11.14 24.42
C THR A 612 -29.14 -10.40 25.34
N ARG A 613 -29.17 -10.71 26.66
CA ARG A 613 -28.29 -10.08 27.67
C ARG A 613 -28.31 -8.54 27.70
N ALA A 614 -29.39 -7.92 27.23
CA ALA A 614 -29.46 -6.46 27.10
C ALA A 614 -29.10 -5.71 28.38
N PHE A 615 -29.48 -6.24 29.56
CA PHE A 615 -29.19 -5.72 30.90
C PHE A 615 -28.51 -6.75 31.80
N TYR A 616 -27.86 -7.76 31.24
CA TYR A 616 -27.23 -8.83 32.02
C TYR A 616 -26.13 -8.28 32.94
N TYR A 617 -26.12 -8.67 34.22
CA TYR A 617 -25.25 -8.11 35.27
C TYR A 617 -25.39 -6.58 35.49
N SER A 618 -26.50 -5.97 35.09
CA SER A 618 -26.74 -4.55 35.38
C SER A 618 -27.23 -4.32 36.83
N GLY A 619 -27.11 -3.08 37.30
CA GLY A 619 -27.54 -2.66 38.63
C GLY A 619 -29.02 -2.31 38.74
N ILE A 620 -29.84 -2.58 37.71
CA ILE A 620 -31.26 -2.23 37.64
C ILE A 620 -32.00 -2.78 38.84
N GLN A 621 -32.81 -1.90 39.50
CA GLN A 621 -33.61 -2.22 40.67
C GLN A 621 -35.09 -2.52 40.33
N GLU A 622 -35.60 -1.85 39.29
CA GLU A 622 -36.96 -2.04 38.78
C GLU A 622 -36.93 -1.97 37.25
N ALA A 623 -37.75 -2.84 36.62
CA ALA A 623 -37.90 -2.82 35.16
C ALA A 623 -39.40 -2.72 34.79
N ASN A 624 -39.79 -1.56 34.24
CA ASN A 624 -41.10 -1.32 33.69
C ASN A 624 -41.05 -1.43 32.16
N ILE A 625 -41.48 -2.57 31.62
CA ILE A 625 -41.46 -2.83 30.19
C ILE A 625 -42.72 -2.17 29.58
N PRO A 626 -42.54 -1.29 28.55
CA PRO A 626 -43.68 -0.57 27.98
C PRO A 626 -44.60 -1.46 27.14
N GLU A 627 -45.85 -1.06 27.02
CA GLU A 627 -46.78 -1.66 26.10
C GLU A 627 -46.26 -1.58 24.65
N GLY A 628 -46.45 -2.67 23.90
CA GLY A 628 -45.93 -2.80 22.53
C GLY A 628 -44.65 -3.60 22.40
N VAL A 629 -43.95 -3.91 23.49
CA VAL A 629 -42.88 -4.92 23.49
C VAL A 629 -43.47 -6.28 23.26
N THR A 630 -42.98 -7.01 22.27
CA THR A 630 -43.46 -8.36 21.90
C THR A 630 -42.46 -9.44 22.23
N THR A 631 -41.18 -9.10 22.38
CA THR A 631 -40.10 -10.10 22.54
C THR A 631 -39.14 -9.69 23.63
N ILE A 632 -38.80 -10.63 24.54
CA ILE A 632 -37.79 -10.52 25.59
C ILE A 632 -36.76 -11.64 25.41
N GLY A 633 -35.50 -11.28 25.15
CA GLY A 633 -34.41 -12.18 24.78
C GLY A 633 -33.82 -12.98 25.92
N LYS A 634 -32.90 -13.89 25.59
CA LYS A 634 -32.21 -14.76 26.55
C LYS A 634 -31.34 -13.93 27.51
N LEU A 635 -31.44 -14.18 28.82
CA LEU A 635 -30.67 -13.51 29.87
C LEU A 635 -30.79 -11.97 29.84
N SER A 636 -31.85 -11.44 29.23
CA SER A 636 -31.98 -9.98 29.05
C SER A 636 -31.92 -9.20 30.36
N PHE A 637 -32.44 -9.74 31.43
CA PHE A 637 -32.34 -9.25 32.80
C PHE A 637 -31.71 -10.29 33.75
N GLY A 638 -30.93 -11.21 33.20
CA GLY A 638 -30.27 -12.25 34.00
C GLY A 638 -29.16 -11.68 34.88
N SER A 639 -28.94 -12.31 36.03
CA SER A 639 -27.93 -11.91 37.02
C SER A 639 -28.00 -10.42 37.45
N CYS A 640 -29.14 -9.77 37.31
CA CYS A 640 -29.40 -8.44 37.83
C CYS A 640 -29.57 -8.52 39.36
N GLY A 641 -28.43 -8.44 40.08
CA GLY A 641 -28.40 -8.70 41.51
C GLY A 641 -29.20 -7.72 42.37
N SER A 642 -29.65 -6.58 41.83
CA SER A 642 -30.46 -5.56 42.54
C SER A 642 -31.91 -5.51 42.07
N LEU A 643 -32.31 -6.27 41.04
CA LEU A 643 -33.66 -6.25 40.46
C LEU A 643 -34.66 -6.82 41.46
N ALA A 644 -35.52 -5.97 42.01
CA ALA A 644 -36.56 -6.35 43.00
C ALA A 644 -37.89 -6.63 42.32
N SER A 645 -38.23 -5.92 41.27
CA SER A 645 -39.51 -6.09 40.57
C SER A 645 -39.39 -5.88 39.05
N ILE A 646 -40.22 -6.58 38.30
CA ILE A 646 -40.36 -6.39 36.86
C ILE A 646 -41.86 -6.42 36.47
N THR A 647 -42.26 -5.43 35.64
CA THR A 647 -43.62 -5.39 35.07
C THR A 647 -43.52 -5.76 33.58
N ILE A 648 -44.26 -6.82 33.19
CA ILE A 648 -44.30 -7.35 31.84
C ILE A 648 -45.68 -7.03 31.23
N PRO A 649 -45.79 -6.32 30.12
CA PRO A 649 -47.04 -5.92 29.52
C PRO A 649 -47.75 -7.09 28.81
N ALA A 650 -49.05 -6.94 28.56
CA ALA A 650 -49.84 -7.92 27.82
C ALA A 650 -49.40 -8.14 26.36
N SER A 651 -48.69 -7.19 25.80
CA SER A 651 -48.19 -7.25 24.42
C SER A 651 -47.04 -8.27 24.22
N VAL A 652 -46.39 -8.74 25.29
CA VAL A 652 -45.29 -9.71 25.19
C VAL A 652 -45.81 -11.08 24.77
N THR A 653 -45.41 -11.51 23.56
CA THR A 653 -45.80 -12.80 22.98
C THR A 653 -44.68 -13.85 23.10
N TYR A 654 -43.43 -13.41 23.34
CA TYR A 654 -42.32 -14.29 23.56
C TYR A 654 -41.38 -13.75 24.65
N ILE A 655 -41.11 -14.57 25.64
CA ILE A 655 -40.06 -14.37 26.63
C ILE A 655 -39.16 -15.61 26.68
N ASN A 656 -37.87 -15.42 26.62
CA ASN A 656 -36.95 -16.55 26.73
C ASN A 656 -36.98 -17.11 28.15
N PRO A 657 -37.04 -18.44 28.35
CA PRO A 657 -37.09 -19.07 29.68
C PRO A 657 -36.01 -18.58 30.67
N ASN A 658 -34.80 -18.30 30.17
CA ASN A 658 -33.67 -17.82 30.96
C ASN A 658 -33.58 -16.28 31.04
N ALA A 659 -34.62 -15.54 30.66
CA ALA A 659 -34.58 -14.08 30.61
C ALA A 659 -34.21 -13.43 31.96
N LEU A 660 -34.61 -14.04 33.07
CA LEU A 660 -34.44 -13.59 34.47
C LEU A 660 -33.49 -14.47 35.29
N GLU A 661 -32.78 -15.39 34.62
CA GLU A 661 -31.90 -16.38 35.29
C GLU A 661 -30.93 -15.71 36.27
N LYS A 662 -30.82 -16.23 37.50
CA LYS A 662 -29.95 -15.74 38.58
C LYS A 662 -30.17 -14.30 39.06
N SER A 663 -31.34 -13.70 38.80
CA SER A 663 -31.70 -12.40 39.41
C SER A 663 -32.27 -12.62 40.81
N LEU A 664 -31.37 -12.92 41.78
CA LEU A 664 -31.70 -13.47 43.09
C LEU A 664 -32.44 -12.49 44.01
N SER A 665 -32.45 -11.19 43.75
CA SER A 665 -33.18 -10.16 44.51
C SER A 665 -34.62 -9.98 44.04
N LEU A 666 -35.03 -10.66 42.97
CA LEU A 666 -36.35 -10.52 42.41
C LEU A 666 -37.42 -11.10 43.34
N THR A 667 -38.29 -10.24 43.81
CA THR A 667 -39.37 -10.59 44.75
C THR A 667 -40.76 -10.56 44.11
N SER A 668 -40.95 -9.83 43.03
CA SER A 668 -42.24 -9.75 42.34
C SER A 668 -42.10 -9.64 40.84
N ILE A 669 -42.93 -10.40 40.11
CA ILE A 669 -43.16 -10.25 38.68
C ILE A 669 -44.62 -9.88 38.50
N ILE A 670 -44.91 -8.74 37.92
CA ILE A 670 -46.26 -8.29 37.57
C ILE A 670 -46.44 -8.54 36.07
N TRP A 671 -47.33 -9.48 35.74
CA TRP A 671 -47.59 -9.77 34.33
C TRP A 671 -49.04 -9.38 33.99
N ASN A 672 -49.19 -8.40 33.14
CA ASN A 672 -50.47 -7.87 32.70
C ASN A 672 -51.04 -8.74 31.56
N THR A 673 -51.46 -9.98 31.85
CA THR A 673 -52.04 -10.89 30.85
C THR A 673 -53.20 -11.66 31.43
N SER A 674 -54.18 -12.00 30.60
CA SER A 674 -55.33 -12.82 30.93
C SER A 674 -55.15 -14.33 30.69
N GLU A 675 -53.98 -14.75 30.11
CA GLU A 675 -53.73 -16.13 29.74
C GLU A 675 -52.70 -16.81 30.67
N THR A 676 -52.81 -18.13 30.85
CA THR A 676 -51.92 -18.96 31.65
C THR A 676 -50.52 -19.06 31.03
N VAL A 677 -49.66 -18.12 31.33
CA VAL A 677 -48.28 -18.04 30.81
C VAL A 677 -47.26 -18.71 31.75
N GLN A 678 -47.72 -19.50 32.72
CA GLN A 678 -46.88 -20.17 33.74
C GLN A 678 -45.81 -21.14 33.22
N GLN A 679 -45.74 -21.40 31.91
CA GLN A 679 -44.78 -22.36 31.32
C GLN A 679 -43.49 -21.75 30.75
N PHE A 680 -43.27 -20.43 30.81
CA PHE A 680 -42.25 -19.79 29.99
C PHE A 680 -41.08 -19.17 30.75
N ILE A 681 -41.07 -19.11 32.08
CA ILE A 681 -39.96 -18.53 32.84
C ILE A 681 -39.44 -19.55 33.85
N ASP A 682 -38.13 -19.82 33.83
CA ASP A 682 -37.47 -20.63 34.84
C ASP A 682 -37.18 -19.76 36.08
N LEU A 683 -37.98 -19.98 37.14
CA LEU A 683 -37.85 -19.32 38.43
C LEU A 683 -37.32 -20.28 39.51
N SER A 684 -36.71 -21.38 39.14
CA SER A 684 -36.27 -22.43 40.06
C SER A 684 -35.31 -21.97 41.15
N ASP A 685 -34.59 -20.87 40.89
CA ASP A 685 -33.59 -20.29 41.80
C ASP A 685 -34.12 -19.06 42.59
N SER A 686 -35.42 -18.68 42.50
CA SER A 686 -35.93 -17.46 43.11
C SER A 686 -37.11 -17.72 44.07
N ASN A 687 -37.18 -16.92 45.16
CA ASN A 687 -38.35 -16.84 46.05
C ASN A 687 -39.41 -15.85 45.52
N CYS A 688 -39.52 -15.70 44.23
CA CYS A 688 -40.30 -14.65 43.57
C CYS A 688 -41.81 -14.94 43.59
N LEU A 689 -42.64 -13.94 43.88
CA LEU A 689 -44.09 -14.00 43.75
C LEU A 689 -44.50 -13.52 42.37
N LEU A 690 -45.25 -14.37 41.66
CA LEU A 690 -45.82 -14.01 40.35
C LEU A 690 -47.25 -13.44 40.58
N TYR A 691 -47.41 -12.18 40.22
CA TYR A 691 -48.73 -11.52 40.22
C TYR A 691 -49.26 -11.47 38.78
N LEU A 692 -50.37 -12.19 38.54
CA LEU A 692 -51.12 -12.07 37.28
C LEU A 692 -52.20 -11.01 37.47
N ASN A 693 -52.14 -9.95 36.71
CA ASN A 693 -53.12 -8.87 36.72
C ASN A 693 -54.10 -9.08 35.57
N SER A 694 -55.33 -9.62 35.90
CA SER A 694 -56.34 -9.86 34.89
C SER A 694 -57.23 -8.65 34.56
N ASP A 695 -56.99 -7.49 35.25
CA ASP A 695 -57.87 -6.31 35.18
C ASP A 695 -57.19 -5.08 34.57
N ALA A 696 -56.30 -5.28 33.60
CA ALA A 696 -55.75 -4.13 32.86
C ALA A 696 -56.74 -3.65 31.80
N SER A 697 -57.88 -3.12 32.23
CA SER A 697 -58.68 -2.18 31.46
C SER A 697 -58.38 -0.77 31.96
N VAL A 698 -57.39 -0.07 31.31
CA VAL A 698 -57.42 1.36 30.90
C VAL A 698 -56.18 1.66 30.09
#